data_2df4abcf5248e4de1af96242f71d0b86
#
_entry.id   2df4abcf5248e4de1af96242f71d0b86
#
_cell.length_a   1.000
_cell.length_b   1.000
_cell.length_c   1.000
_cell.angle_alpha   90.00
_cell.angle_beta   90.00
_cell.angle_gamma   90.00
#
_symmetry.space_group_name_H-M   'P 1'
#
loop_
_entity.id
_entity.type
_entity.pdbx_description
1 polymer ?
#
loop_
_entity_poly.entity_id
_entity_poly.type
_entity_poly.pdbx_seq_one_letter_code
_entity_poly.pdbx_strand_id
1 'polypeptide(L)'
;MRNYFLLTLILFSSFSITAQKILITDLEVDKLNSPHGLDNKNPKFSWIIDTDHYNVLQTHYQVFVATDKVFSKNSLVWDSGKVASEESVYVNYLGKELTYDTQYFWTVKVWTNKSKRSSQSKVSSWKTGLMDKQNWKSNWITVNNEDMTSPKIPYFINDFRVDSKIISANLYITSRGVYEAHINGKRIGDAILTPGWTSYSNRIQYQAYDVMEILLTGENRIGVMLADGWYRNFRQNRKNRIVDYGERTSFISELIISYEDGRKESIINEKNWSYNYGPILSSSIYNGETVDMNLKNSKWSFPGHKNKNSKKAKIASSYKGFIDYTRNEMIKKREVLSAKELIITPSGDKVIDFGQNLVGWIRFKSALPKGTEVKLYHAEVLDKKGEFYTTNLRKAEQKNTFILNGDEDQIYEPVFTFQGFRYLKIEGIDKINIKDFKAIALYSDMEFTGQLTTSNKLINQLQQNIQWGQRGNFLDVPTDCPQRDERLGWTGDAQAFFNTAGFNMDVKNFFDKWLIDLTYDQRSDGAVPGVVPHNNYLGPNDSEGLEGNFGRTGWADAATIIPWNSFLIYGDKETLERQYLSMKKWIDFMTKNSINNLFQKRDHWGDWLFFSRDDDNSGVSAITSKKLIAQAFYCYSTKLLIKAAKVLDYQDDLKVYSELYQKILKAFNNEFVTKNGMLISDSQTSYVLALQFDLLSKKNREIAVERLIDNINDYGHLTTGFLGTPFLCHVLSDNGKHAKAIELLLRKEYPSWLYPVTKGATTIWERWNGIKPDGSFQYPSMNSFNHYAYGAIGEWMYANL
;
A
#
# COMPACT_ATOMS: atom_id res chain seq x y z
N MET A 1 30.30 -73.68 -50.90
CA MET A 1 29.30 -73.64 -49.91
C MET A 1 29.72 -72.59 -48.88
N ARG A 2 29.07 -71.44 -48.88
CA ARG A 2 29.40 -70.29 -48.04
C ARG A 2 28.10 -69.86 -47.36
N ASN A 3 28.00 -70.11 -46.11
CA ASN A 3 26.85 -69.74 -45.24
C ASN A 3 26.86 -68.21 -44.90
N TYR A 4 25.83 -67.54 -45.29
CA TYR A 4 25.58 -66.18 -44.82
C TYR A 4 24.68 -66.21 -43.58
N PHE A 5 25.21 -65.76 -42.43
CA PHE A 5 24.46 -65.50 -41.22
C PHE A 5 23.88 -64.09 -41.33
N LEU A 6 22.56 -63.97 -41.34
CA LEU A 6 21.86 -62.70 -41.29
C LEU A 6 21.69 -62.32 -39.77
N LEU A 7 22.42 -61.31 -39.35
CA LEU A 7 22.25 -60.71 -37.97
C LEU A 7 21.15 -59.65 -38.02
N THR A 8 19.97 -59.94 -37.47
CA THR A 8 18.87 -58.98 -37.29
C THR A 8 19.13 -58.17 -36.04
N LEU A 9 19.52 -56.90 -36.21
CA LEU A 9 19.69 -55.92 -35.11
C LEU A 9 18.33 -55.40 -34.73
N ILE A 10 17.77 -55.82 -33.58
CA ILE A 10 16.55 -55.26 -32.95
C ILE A 10 17.00 -54.02 -32.21
N LEU A 11 16.70 -52.84 -32.79
CA LEU A 11 16.81 -51.55 -32.10
C LEU A 11 15.67 -51.45 -31.07
N PHE A 12 15.97 -51.66 -29.80
CA PHE A 12 15.12 -51.22 -28.69
C PHE A 12 15.26 -49.69 -28.53
N SER A 13 14.35 -48.96 -29.12
CA SER A 13 14.16 -47.57 -28.75
C SER A 13 13.58 -47.53 -27.34
N SER A 14 14.45 -47.33 -26.38
CA SER A 14 14.04 -46.96 -25.01
C SER A 14 13.35 -45.59 -25.05
N PHE A 15 12.04 -45.57 -25.17
CA PHE A 15 11.26 -44.39 -24.80
C PHE A 15 11.50 -44.17 -23.30
N SER A 16 12.37 -43.27 -22.98
CA SER A 16 12.43 -42.66 -21.62
C SER A 16 11.10 -41.95 -21.39
N ILE A 17 10.16 -42.61 -20.74
CA ILE A 17 8.99 -41.96 -20.16
C ILE A 17 9.55 -41.09 -19.06
N THR A 18 9.85 -39.82 -19.37
CA THR A 18 10.08 -38.80 -18.35
C THR A 18 8.80 -38.72 -17.56
N ALA A 19 8.84 -39.20 -16.31
CA ALA A 19 7.72 -39.07 -15.40
C ALA A 19 7.31 -37.57 -15.33
N GLN A 20 6.07 -37.30 -15.66
CA GLN A 20 5.50 -35.97 -15.64
C GLN A 20 5.72 -35.35 -14.25
N LYS A 21 6.55 -34.32 -14.14
CA LYS A 21 6.87 -33.68 -12.89
C LYS A 21 5.79 -32.64 -12.61
N ILE A 22 4.83 -32.98 -11.77
CA ILE A 22 3.88 -32.03 -11.17
C ILE A 22 4.46 -31.62 -9.82
N LEU A 23 4.82 -30.35 -9.69
CA LEU A 23 5.29 -29.77 -8.44
C LEU A 23 4.15 -28.99 -7.81
N ILE A 24 4.13 -28.96 -6.48
CA ILE A 24 3.23 -28.10 -5.72
C ILE A 24 4.12 -27.05 -5.02
N THR A 25 3.95 -25.80 -5.43
CA THR A 25 4.78 -24.65 -5.05
C THR A 25 3.94 -23.54 -4.41
N ASP A 26 4.57 -22.45 -4.05
CA ASP A 26 3.96 -21.24 -3.53
C ASP A 26 2.92 -21.52 -2.44
N LEU A 27 3.38 -22.18 -1.38
CA LEU A 27 2.55 -22.57 -0.25
C LEU A 27 2.32 -21.35 0.65
N GLU A 28 1.10 -20.82 0.65
CA GLU A 28 0.72 -19.61 1.40
C GLU A 28 -0.32 -19.92 2.46
N VAL A 29 -0.27 -19.15 3.55
CA VAL A 29 -1.30 -19.07 4.58
C VAL A 29 -1.79 -17.62 4.64
N ASP A 30 -3.09 -17.38 4.38
CA ASP A 30 -3.68 -16.05 4.23
C ASP A 30 -2.90 -15.14 3.23
N LYS A 31 -2.48 -15.72 2.11
CA LYS A 31 -1.67 -15.05 1.08
C LYS A 31 -0.30 -14.55 1.58
N LEU A 32 0.23 -15.16 2.63
CA LEU A 32 1.55 -14.87 3.18
C LEU A 32 2.43 -16.13 3.17
N ASN A 33 3.70 -15.96 2.81
CA ASN A 33 4.71 -17.02 2.85
C ASN A 33 5.21 -17.21 4.28
N SER A 34 4.90 -18.35 4.89
CA SER A 34 5.35 -18.71 6.25
C SER A 34 5.18 -17.59 7.28
N PRO A 35 3.97 -17.01 7.44
CA PRO A 35 3.77 -15.86 8.31
C PRO A 35 4.11 -16.15 9.77
N HIS A 36 4.66 -15.12 10.43
CA HIS A 36 4.96 -15.13 11.85
C HIS A 36 4.06 -14.13 12.58
N GLY A 37 3.26 -14.61 13.54
CA GLY A 37 2.32 -13.79 14.29
C GLY A 37 0.91 -13.68 13.69
N LEU A 38 0.45 -14.68 12.97
CA LEU A 38 -0.87 -14.70 12.36
C LEU A 38 -1.98 -14.95 13.38
N ASP A 39 -2.89 -14.00 13.60
CA ASP A 39 -3.99 -14.14 14.58
C ASP A 39 -5.31 -14.65 13.95
N ASN A 40 -5.28 -15.14 12.73
CA ASN A 40 -6.46 -15.73 12.12
C ASN A 40 -6.76 -17.11 12.73
N LYS A 41 -7.95 -17.27 13.34
CA LYS A 41 -8.38 -18.54 13.92
C LYS A 41 -8.74 -19.60 12.87
N ASN A 42 -9.09 -19.14 11.66
CA ASN A 42 -9.46 -19.97 10.53
C ASN A 42 -8.64 -19.59 9.29
N PRO A 43 -7.30 -19.81 9.30
CA PRO A 43 -6.44 -19.41 8.19
C PRO A 43 -6.81 -20.15 6.91
N LYS A 44 -6.47 -19.56 5.78
CA LYS A 44 -6.73 -20.13 4.46
C LYS A 44 -5.43 -20.54 3.80
N PHE A 45 -5.44 -21.72 3.19
CA PHE A 45 -4.28 -22.27 2.48
C PHE A 45 -4.42 -22.07 0.99
N SER A 46 -3.29 -21.73 0.35
CA SER A 46 -3.19 -21.62 -1.10
C SER A 46 -1.92 -22.30 -1.59
N TRP A 47 -1.96 -22.83 -2.82
CA TRP A 47 -0.81 -23.44 -3.49
C TRP A 47 -0.94 -23.35 -5.01
N ILE A 48 0.19 -23.47 -5.72
CA ILE A 48 0.25 -23.49 -7.18
C ILE A 48 0.65 -24.89 -7.64
N ILE A 49 0.03 -25.33 -8.73
CA ILE A 49 0.42 -26.52 -9.46
C ILE A 49 1.37 -26.10 -10.58
N ASP A 50 2.65 -26.34 -10.41
CA ASP A 50 3.69 -26.02 -11.39
C ASP A 50 4.00 -27.25 -12.25
N THR A 51 3.85 -27.11 -13.58
CA THR A 51 4.03 -28.20 -14.53
C THR A 51 4.23 -27.70 -15.98
N ASP A 52 5.05 -28.39 -16.75
CA ASP A 52 5.27 -28.13 -18.19
C ASP A 52 4.13 -28.68 -19.07
N HIS A 53 3.09 -29.28 -18.51
CA HIS A 53 2.01 -29.92 -19.27
C HIS A 53 0.77 -29.05 -19.35
N TYR A 54 0.14 -29.04 -20.53
CA TYR A 54 -1.15 -28.34 -20.74
C TYR A 54 -2.33 -29.16 -20.22
N ASN A 55 -3.40 -28.45 -19.86
CA ASN A 55 -4.66 -29.03 -19.40
C ASN A 55 -4.51 -29.94 -18.18
N VAL A 56 -3.64 -29.57 -17.24
CA VAL A 56 -3.56 -30.20 -15.92
C VAL A 56 -4.55 -29.50 -15.00
N LEU A 57 -5.53 -30.25 -14.50
CA LEU A 57 -6.56 -29.78 -13.58
C LEU A 57 -6.48 -30.57 -12.29
N GLN A 58 -6.55 -29.86 -11.16
CA GLN A 58 -6.76 -30.49 -9.86
C GLN A 58 -8.12 -31.16 -9.83
N THR A 59 -8.18 -32.36 -9.27
CA THR A 59 -9.44 -33.09 -9.05
C THR A 59 -9.74 -33.28 -7.57
N HIS A 60 -8.69 -33.40 -6.76
CA HIS A 60 -8.80 -33.53 -5.31
C HIS A 60 -7.59 -32.93 -4.63
N TYR A 61 -7.76 -32.54 -3.37
CA TYR A 61 -6.67 -32.21 -2.47
C TYR A 61 -6.82 -32.93 -1.12
N GLN A 62 -5.74 -32.94 -0.32
CA GLN A 62 -5.75 -33.33 1.10
C GLN A 62 -4.70 -32.50 1.82
N VAL A 63 -5.13 -31.64 2.76
CA VAL A 63 -4.28 -30.80 3.59
C VAL A 63 -4.04 -31.48 4.93
N PHE A 64 -2.78 -31.44 5.38
CA PHE A 64 -2.37 -31.87 6.71
C PHE A 64 -1.78 -30.69 7.48
N VAL A 65 -2.18 -30.52 8.73
CA VAL A 65 -1.64 -29.51 9.66
C VAL A 65 -1.23 -30.19 10.96
N ALA A 66 -0.03 -29.89 11.44
CA ALA A 66 0.53 -30.44 12.66
C ALA A 66 1.37 -29.45 13.44
N THR A 67 1.66 -29.74 14.71
CA THR A 67 2.59 -28.97 15.55
C THR A 67 4.05 -29.46 15.45
N ASP A 68 4.32 -30.50 14.66
CA ASP A 68 5.66 -30.95 14.32
C ASP A 68 5.83 -31.19 12.82
N LYS A 69 7.09 -31.24 12.35
CA LYS A 69 7.45 -31.38 10.93
C LYS A 69 7.22 -32.79 10.36
N VAL A 70 7.03 -33.80 11.22
CA VAL A 70 6.90 -35.20 10.82
C VAL A 70 5.45 -35.66 10.80
N PHE A 71 4.50 -34.79 11.19
CA PHE A 71 3.06 -35.06 11.20
C PHE A 71 2.72 -36.30 12.03
N SER A 72 3.30 -36.43 13.23
CA SER A 72 3.03 -37.51 14.14
C SER A 72 1.55 -37.52 14.55
N LYS A 73 1.01 -38.70 14.88
CA LYS A 73 -0.41 -38.86 15.26
C LYS A 73 -0.83 -37.90 16.40
N ASN A 74 0.08 -37.61 17.33
CA ASN A 74 -0.21 -36.77 18.50
C ASN A 74 -0.10 -35.27 18.17
N SER A 75 0.65 -34.89 17.15
CA SER A 75 0.84 -33.53 16.72
C SER A 75 -0.17 -33.08 15.68
N LEU A 76 -0.88 -33.99 15.04
CA LEU A 76 -1.82 -33.72 13.96
C LEU A 76 -3.05 -32.98 14.52
N VAL A 77 -3.24 -31.74 14.04
CA VAL A 77 -4.39 -30.91 14.44
C VAL A 77 -5.46 -30.86 13.35
N TRP A 78 -5.10 -31.16 12.09
CA TRP A 78 -6.05 -31.29 10.99
C TRP A 78 -5.54 -32.24 9.90
N ASP A 79 -6.44 -33.07 9.44
CA ASP A 79 -6.39 -33.82 8.19
C ASP A 79 -7.73 -33.60 7.49
N SER A 80 -7.72 -32.91 6.34
CA SER A 80 -8.95 -32.61 5.60
C SER A 80 -9.62 -33.84 5.01
N GLY A 81 -8.95 -34.99 5.04
CA GLY A 81 -9.30 -36.10 4.18
C GLY A 81 -9.09 -35.75 2.70
N LYS A 82 -9.40 -36.71 1.83
CA LYS A 82 -9.35 -36.50 0.38
C LYS A 82 -10.61 -35.76 -0.08
N VAL A 83 -10.51 -34.48 -0.36
CA VAL A 83 -11.61 -33.59 -0.78
C VAL A 83 -11.66 -33.55 -2.29
N ALA A 84 -12.83 -33.81 -2.89
CA ALA A 84 -13.07 -33.61 -4.32
C ALA A 84 -13.33 -32.14 -4.61
N SER A 85 -12.33 -31.43 -5.14
CA SER A 85 -12.37 -30.00 -5.47
C SER A 85 -11.24 -29.62 -6.41
N GLU A 86 -11.50 -28.66 -7.27
CA GLU A 86 -10.50 -28.00 -8.11
C GLU A 86 -9.90 -26.73 -7.46
N GLU A 87 -10.39 -26.34 -6.28
CA GLU A 87 -9.90 -25.19 -5.54
C GLU A 87 -8.47 -25.43 -5.04
N SER A 88 -7.57 -24.48 -5.30
CA SER A 88 -6.19 -24.45 -4.82
C SER A 88 -5.83 -23.12 -4.15
N VAL A 89 -6.82 -22.23 -3.98
CA VAL A 89 -6.68 -20.93 -3.31
C VAL A 89 -7.76 -20.79 -2.25
N TYR A 90 -7.43 -20.14 -1.14
CA TYR A 90 -8.35 -19.84 -0.02
C TYR A 90 -9.07 -21.05 0.58
N VAL A 91 -8.42 -22.22 0.58
CA VAL A 91 -8.94 -23.43 1.24
C VAL A 91 -8.97 -23.21 2.75
N ASN A 92 -10.17 -23.21 3.33
CA ASN A 92 -10.38 -22.92 4.75
C ASN A 92 -9.80 -24.01 5.67
N TYR A 93 -9.14 -23.58 6.75
CA TYR A 93 -8.82 -24.45 7.86
C TYR A 93 -10.08 -24.86 8.62
N LEU A 94 -10.31 -26.16 8.78
CA LEU A 94 -11.47 -26.73 9.48
C LEU A 94 -11.03 -27.71 10.60
N GLY A 95 -9.80 -27.54 11.08
CA GLY A 95 -9.22 -28.40 12.12
C GLY A 95 -9.59 -27.96 13.54
N LYS A 96 -8.79 -28.42 14.51
CA LYS A 96 -8.93 -28.04 15.92
C LYS A 96 -8.61 -26.55 16.11
N GLU A 97 -9.19 -25.93 17.15
CA GLU A 97 -8.88 -24.55 17.51
C GLU A 97 -7.36 -24.33 17.63
N LEU A 98 -6.88 -23.26 16.99
CA LEU A 98 -5.47 -22.89 17.03
C LEU A 98 -5.15 -22.21 18.35
N THR A 99 -3.95 -22.46 18.89
CA THR A 99 -3.45 -21.86 20.13
C THR A 99 -2.47 -20.71 19.85
N TYR A 100 -2.40 -19.72 20.74
CA TYR A 100 -1.52 -18.58 20.60
C TYR A 100 -0.03 -18.96 20.72
N ASP A 101 0.85 -18.17 20.13
CA ASP A 101 2.32 -18.35 20.15
C ASP A 101 2.76 -19.79 19.83
N THR A 102 2.11 -20.41 18.83
CA THR A 102 2.32 -21.81 18.46
C THR A 102 2.77 -21.92 17.00
N GLN A 103 3.81 -22.73 16.79
CA GLN A 103 4.32 -23.08 15.46
C GLN A 103 3.49 -24.21 14.88
N TYR A 104 2.96 -24.00 13.67
CA TYR A 104 2.28 -25.01 12.88
C TYR A 104 3.03 -25.31 11.60
N PHE A 105 2.94 -26.56 11.15
CA PHE A 105 3.48 -27.06 9.89
C PHE A 105 2.36 -27.63 9.06
N TRP A 106 2.45 -27.47 7.75
CA TRP A 106 1.45 -28.02 6.84
C TRP A 106 2.03 -28.48 5.53
N THR A 107 1.31 -29.38 4.87
CA THR A 107 1.61 -29.91 3.54
C THR A 107 0.29 -30.26 2.86
N VAL A 108 0.30 -30.27 1.53
CA VAL A 108 -0.86 -30.67 0.75
C VAL A 108 -0.51 -31.79 -0.25
N LYS A 109 -1.39 -32.77 -0.39
CA LYS A 109 -1.41 -33.74 -1.48
C LYS A 109 -2.44 -33.31 -2.50
N VAL A 110 -2.06 -33.35 -3.78
CA VAL A 110 -2.91 -32.96 -4.91
C VAL A 110 -3.01 -34.11 -5.89
N TRP A 111 -4.22 -34.42 -6.34
CA TRP A 111 -4.51 -35.33 -7.43
C TRP A 111 -4.97 -34.53 -8.64
N THR A 112 -4.53 -34.92 -9.82
CA THR A 112 -4.86 -34.24 -11.06
C THR A 112 -5.57 -35.19 -12.05
N ASN A 113 -6.17 -34.63 -13.08
CA ASN A 113 -6.75 -35.38 -14.20
C ASN A 113 -5.72 -36.19 -15.03
N LYS A 114 -4.42 -35.94 -14.83
CA LYS A 114 -3.33 -36.62 -15.55
C LYS A 114 -2.74 -37.82 -14.81
N SER A 115 -2.95 -37.95 -13.48
CA SER A 115 -2.35 -38.99 -12.68
C SER A 115 -3.30 -39.50 -11.58
N LYS A 116 -3.36 -40.81 -11.41
CA LYS A 116 -4.04 -41.43 -10.28
C LYS A 116 -3.24 -41.32 -8.96
N ARG A 117 -1.92 -41.04 -9.05
CA ARG A 117 -1.05 -40.80 -7.91
C ARG A 117 -1.09 -39.32 -7.54
N SER A 118 -1.06 -39.03 -6.25
CA SER A 118 -0.95 -37.65 -5.74
C SER A 118 0.49 -37.13 -5.84
N SER A 119 0.63 -35.85 -6.08
CA SER A 119 1.85 -35.08 -5.81
C SER A 119 1.73 -34.44 -4.44
N GLN A 120 2.81 -34.44 -3.66
CA GLN A 120 2.82 -33.83 -2.32
C GLN A 120 3.76 -32.62 -2.34
N SER A 121 3.33 -31.52 -1.70
CA SER A 121 4.17 -30.34 -1.52
C SER A 121 5.33 -30.59 -0.55
N LYS A 122 6.30 -29.69 -0.54
CA LYS A 122 7.20 -29.55 0.61
C LYS A 122 6.38 -29.17 1.85
N VAL A 123 6.99 -29.29 3.03
CA VAL A 123 6.39 -28.80 4.28
C VAL A 123 6.60 -27.29 4.34
N SER A 124 5.53 -26.56 4.54
CA SER A 124 5.52 -25.14 4.88
C SER A 124 5.11 -24.96 6.34
N SER A 125 5.18 -23.73 6.84
CA SER A 125 4.83 -23.47 8.24
C SER A 125 4.28 -22.06 8.45
N TRP A 126 3.59 -21.85 9.57
CA TRP A 126 3.26 -20.53 10.09
C TRP A 126 3.28 -20.54 11.60
N LYS A 127 3.39 -19.36 12.19
CA LYS A 127 3.28 -19.20 13.64
C LYS A 127 2.10 -18.32 13.98
N THR A 128 1.26 -18.75 14.92
CA THR A 128 0.20 -17.90 15.45
C THR A 128 0.80 -16.77 16.28
N GLY A 129 0.10 -15.64 16.31
CA GLY A 129 0.42 -14.52 17.18
C GLY A 129 -0.19 -14.66 18.56
N LEU A 130 -0.57 -13.55 19.17
CA LEU A 130 -1.18 -13.54 20.50
C LEU A 130 -2.67 -13.89 20.49
N MET A 131 -3.33 -13.87 19.33
CA MET A 131 -4.70 -14.34 19.06
C MET A 131 -5.81 -13.58 19.80
N ASP A 132 -5.54 -12.99 20.96
CA ASP A 132 -6.51 -12.28 21.78
C ASP A 132 -5.82 -11.17 22.60
N LYS A 133 -6.54 -10.06 22.82
CA LYS A 133 -6.09 -8.96 23.67
C LYS A 133 -5.73 -9.40 25.10
N GLN A 134 -6.41 -10.43 25.63
CA GLN A 134 -6.16 -10.98 26.97
C GLN A 134 -4.77 -11.64 27.10
N ASN A 135 -4.16 -12.02 25.98
CA ASN A 135 -2.83 -12.61 25.98
C ASN A 135 -1.70 -11.59 26.10
N TRP A 136 -1.99 -10.29 25.92
CA TRP A 136 -1.06 -9.20 26.21
C TRP A 136 -0.97 -8.97 27.72
N LYS A 137 0.20 -9.27 28.31
CA LYS A 137 0.47 -9.07 29.75
C LYS A 137 1.23 -7.77 30.03
N SER A 138 1.78 -7.16 29.00
CA SER A 138 2.63 -5.99 29.03
C SER A 138 1.86 -4.69 29.22
N ASN A 139 2.56 -3.65 29.73
CA ASN A 139 2.08 -2.28 29.81
C ASN A 139 2.61 -1.43 28.65
N TRP A 140 1.90 -0.37 28.30
CA TRP A 140 2.39 0.66 27.40
C TRP A 140 3.45 1.52 28.10
N ILE A 141 4.60 1.72 27.47
CA ILE A 141 5.74 2.49 27.98
C ILE A 141 5.91 3.79 27.20
N THR A 142 6.23 4.87 27.90
CA THR A 142 6.46 6.21 27.37
C THR A 142 7.54 6.96 28.15
N VAL A 143 7.97 8.13 27.64
CA VAL A 143 8.86 9.05 28.36
C VAL A 143 8.16 9.70 29.58
N ASN A 144 8.92 10.32 30.48
CA ASN A 144 8.35 11.11 31.56
C ASN A 144 7.66 12.39 31.05
N ASN A 145 6.92 13.11 31.92
CA ASN A 145 6.13 14.26 31.49
C ASN A 145 6.99 15.46 31.05
N GLU A 146 8.19 15.62 31.61
CA GLU A 146 9.10 16.70 31.23
C GLU A 146 9.64 16.59 29.81
N ASP A 147 9.78 15.34 29.34
CA ASP A 147 10.31 15.03 28.00
C ASP A 147 9.22 14.88 26.93
N MET A 148 7.95 15.05 27.29
CA MET A 148 6.81 14.76 26.42
C MET A 148 6.80 15.58 25.12
N THR A 149 7.32 16.83 25.19
CA THR A 149 7.39 17.74 24.05
C THR A 149 8.76 17.77 23.39
N SER A 150 9.70 16.92 23.84
CA SER A 150 11.03 16.83 23.24
C SER A 150 10.94 16.37 21.78
N PRO A 151 11.62 17.03 20.83
CA PRO A 151 11.74 16.55 19.45
C PRO A 151 12.72 15.38 19.31
N LYS A 152 13.55 15.14 20.36
CA LYS A 152 14.58 14.09 20.34
C LYS A 152 13.95 12.71 20.45
N ILE A 153 14.51 11.78 19.72
CA ILE A 153 14.03 10.38 19.70
C ILE A 153 14.53 9.65 20.94
N PRO A 154 13.64 9.14 21.82
CA PRO A 154 14.03 8.34 22.97
C PRO A 154 14.46 6.93 22.56
N TYR A 155 15.51 6.45 23.23
CA TYR A 155 16.09 5.11 23.13
C TYR A 155 15.79 4.40 24.45
N PHE A 156 14.75 3.59 24.46
CA PHE A 156 14.32 2.81 25.62
C PHE A 156 15.15 1.53 25.74
N ILE A 157 15.47 1.11 26.96
CA ILE A 157 16.19 -0.12 27.26
C ILE A 157 15.60 -0.85 28.46
N ASN A 158 15.67 -2.17 28.40
CA ASN A 158 15.41 -3.07 29.51
C ASN A 158 16.38 -4.25 29.49
N ASP A 159 16.99 -4.54 30.63
CA ASP A 159 17.88 -5.70 30.82
C ASP A 159 17.07 -6.87 31.37
N PHE A 160 17.36 -8.08 30.87
CA PHE A 160 16.76 -9.33 31.35
C PHE A 160 17.76 -10.47 31.28
N ARG A 161 17.44 -11.59 31.91
CA ARG A 161 18.35 -12.74 31.98
C ARG A 161 17.69 -13.99 31.42
N VAL A 162 18.45 -14.77 30.69
CA VAL A 162 18.10 -16.10 30.19
C VAL A 162 19.00 -17.11 30.88
N ASP A 163 18.42 -18.04 31.65
CA ASP A 163 19.18 -18.96 32.53
C ASP A 163 19.19 -20.40 32.06
N SER A 164 18.45 -20.75 30.99
CA SER A 164 18.34 -22.11 30.47
C SER A 164 18.36 -22.14 28.94
N LYS A 165 18.50 -23.32 28.38
CA LYS A 165 18.49 -23.54 26.93
C LYS A 165 17.13 -23.22 26.31
N ILE A 166 17.12 -22.33 25.34
CA ILE A 166 15.93 -21.85 24.65
C ILE A 166 15.57 -22.82 23.51
N ILE A 167 14.26 -23.07 23.31
CA ILE A 167 13.72 -23.82 22.16
C ILE A 167 12.90 -22.91 21.23
N SER A 168 12.35 -21.78 21.73
CA SER A 168 11.77 -20.72 20.90
C SER A 168 11.76 -19.40 21.65
N ALA A 169 11.86 -18.28 20.92
CA ALA A 169 11.73 -16.96 21.49
C ALA A 169 11.09 -16.01 20.48
N ASN A 170 9.96 -15.39 20.87
CA ASN A 170 9.16 -14.55 19.98
C ASN A 170 8.89 -13.20 20.63
N LEU A 171 9.29 -12.14 19.91
CA LEU A 171 9.00 -10.76 20.31
C LEU A 171 7.75 -10.26 19.58
N TYR A 172 6.73 -9.88 20.36
CA TYR A 172 5.53 -9.17 19.90
C TYR A 172 5.66 -7.72 20.28
N ILE A 173 5.51 -6.78 19.34
CA ILE A 173 5.74 -5.36 19.59
C ILE A 173 4.89 -4.48 18.70
N THR A 174 4.40 -3.37 19.26
CA THR A 174 3.75 -2.29 18.51
C THR A 174 3.93 -0.94 19.20
N SER A 175 3.52 0.14 18.53
CA SER A 175 3.63 1.50 19.09
C SER A 175 2.51 2.43 18.64
N ARG A 176 2.26 3.42 19.46
CA ARG A 176 1.65 4.71 19.08
C ARG A 176 2.78 5.64 18.67
N GLY A 177 3.06 5.71 17.40
CA GLY A 177 4.25 6.25 16.76
C GLY A 177 4.87 5.23 15.82
N VAL A 178 6.14 5.37 15.49
CA VAL A 178 6.94 4.39 14.74
C VAL A 178 8.15 3.97 15.55
N TYR A 179 8.53 2.70 15.47
CA TYR A 179 9.61 2.15 16.30
C TYR A 179 10.65 1.40 15.47
N GLU A 180 11.85 1.26 16.06
CA GLU A 180 12.86 0.28 15.67
C GLU A 180 13.32 -0.48 16.92
N ALA A 181 13.27 -1.81 16.89
CA ALA A 181 13.65 -2.66 18.02
C ALA A 181 15.04 -3.28 17.83
N HIS A 182 15.77 -3.45 18.93
CA HIS A 182 17.09 -4.08 18.99
C HIS A 182 17.15 -5.08 20.14
N ILE A 183 17.89 -6.17 19.96
CA ILE A 183 18.27 -7.07 21.06
C ILE A 183 19.79 -7.31 20.93
N ASN A 184 20.51 -7.14 22.05
CA ASN A 184 21.95 -7.40 22.15
C ASN A 184 22.77 -6.70 21.06
N GLY A 185 22.42 -5.47 20.73
CA GLY A 185 23.07 -4.67 19.71
C GLY A 185 22.61 -4.93 18.27
N LYS A 186 21.80 -5.95 18.02
CA LYS A 186 21.29 -6.30 16.68
C LYS A 186 19.89 -5.74 16.46
N ARG A 187 19.65 -5.10 15.31
CA ARG A 187 18.33 -4.67 14.86
C ARG A 187 17.42 -5.88 14.60
N ILE A 188 16.16 -5.77 14.99
CA ILE A 188 15.14 -6.81 14.80
C ILE A 188 14.32 -6.52 13.55
N GLY A 189 14.28 -7.51 12.66
CA GLY A 189 13.56 -7.37 11.37
C GLY A 189 14.22 -6.39 10.40
N ASP A 190 13.64 -6.26 9.20
CA ASP A 190 14.09 -5.41 8.12
C ASP A 190 13.06 -4.35 7.70
N ALA A 191 11.88 -4.40 8.30
CA ALA A 191 10.79 -3.46 8.03
C ALA A 191 11.13 -2.03 8.52
N ILE A 192 10.62 -1.04 7.79
CA ILE A 192 10.83 0.39 8.05
C ILE A 192 9.49 1.00 8.49
N LEU A 193 9.55 2.01 9.38
CA LEU A 193 8.38 2.76 9.86
C LEU A 193 7.29 1.88 10.49
N THR A 194 7.69 0.77 11.14
CA THR A 194 6.77 -0.09 11.90
C THR A 194 6.15 0.66 13.08
N PRO A 195 4.88 0.39 13.44
CA PRO A 195 3.97 -0.65 12.98
C PRO A 195 3.22 -0.31 11.67
N GLY A 196 3.47 0.82 11.05
CA GLY A 196 2.73 1.33 9.90
C GLY A 196 1.62 2.31 10.29
N TRP A 197 0.80 2.70 9.31
CA TRP A 197 -0.29 3.66 9.49
C TRP A 197 -1.66 2.99 9.40
N THR A 198 -2.39 2.98 10.48
CA THR A 198 -3.77 2.48 10.59
C THR A 198 -4.69 3.58 11.11
N SER A 199 -5.98 3.31 11.22
CA SER A 199 -6.94 4.15 11.95
C SER A 199 -6.61 4.12 13.46
N TYR A 200 -5.58 4.84 13.88
CA TYR A 200 -5.02 4.78 15.24
C TYR A 200 -6.03 5.06 16.36
N SER A 201 -7.14 5.71 16.07
CA SER A 201 -8.22 5.87 17.05
C SER A 201 -8.95 4.56 17.32
N ASN A 202 -8.97 3.64 16.35
CA ASN A 202 -9.73 2.40 16.38
C ASN A 202 -8.85 1.16 16.48
N ARG A 203 -7.74 1.08 15.73
CA ARG A 203 -6.85 -0.09 15.74
C ARG A 203 -5.39 0.26 15.47
N ILE A 204 -4.49 -0.59 15.96
CA ILE A 204 -3.05 -0.57 15.69
C ILE A 204 -2.62 -2.00 15.37
N GLN A 205 -1.72 -2.18 14.39
CA GLN A 205 -1.14 -3.48 14.09
C GLN A 205 0.10 -3.73 14.95
N TYR A 206 0.36 -4.98 15.33
CA TYR A 206 1.62 -5.40 15.96
C TYR A 206 2.43 -6.29 15.02
N GLN A 207 3.75 -6.30 15.22
CA GLN A 207 4.67 -7.19 14.53
C GLN A 207 5.13 -8.29 15.48
N ALA A 208 5.38 -9.46 14.90
CA ALA A 208 5.95 -10.60 15.59
C ALA A 208 7.28 -11.00 14.94
N TYR A 209 8.30 -11.28 15.77
CA TYR A 209 9.64 -11.60 15.31
C TYR A 209 10.17 -12.83 16.05
N ASP A 210 10.73 -13.80 15.30
CA ASP A 210 11.56 -14.84 15.89
C ASP A 210 12.92 -14.21 16.26
N VAL A 211 13.26 -14.29 17.55
CA VAL A 211 14.50 -13.70 18.09
C VAL A 211 15.38 -14.74 18.78
N MET A 212 15.09 -16.01 18.61
CA MET A 212 15.81 -17.11 19.31
C MET A 212 17.34 -17.04 19.07
N GLU A 213 17.76 -16.86 17.82
CA GLU A 213 19.17 -16.82 17.43
C GLU A 213 19.94 -15.58 17.91
N ILE A 214 19.25 -14.60 18.50
CA ILE A 214 19.83 -13.33 18.95
C ILE A 214 20.03 -13.32 20.46
N LEU A 215 19.29 -14.18 21.18
CA LEU A 215 19.38 -14.27 22.64
C LEU A 215 20.64 -15.03 23.09
N LEU A 216 21.19 -14.58 24.20
CA LEU A 216 22.37 -15.13 24.84
C LEU A 216 21.96 -15.82 26.15
N THR A 217 22.62 -16.90 26.50
CA THR A 217 22.56 -17.40 27.87
C THR A 217 23.22 -16.37 28.80
N GLY A 218 22.55 -15.96 29.85
CA GLY A 218 22.98 -14.91 30.74
C GLY A 218 22.26 -13.59 30.48
N GLU A 219 23.00 -12.49 30.62
CA GLU A 219 22.46 -11.12 30.45
C GLU A 219 22.10 -10.80 29.00
N ASN A 220 20.92 -10.23 28.80
CA ASN A 220 20.40 -9.74 27.53
C ASN A 220 19.86 -8.33 27.71
N ARG A 221 19.76 -7.58 26.61
CA ARG A 221 19.12 -6.26 26.58
C ARG A 221 18.23 -6.12 25.38
N ILE A 222 16.99 -5.70 25.61
CA ILE A 222 16.10 -5.18 24.58
C ILE A 222 16.17 -3.67 24.55
N GLY A 223 16.24 -3.08 23.36
CA GLY A 223 16.22 -1.66 23.11
C GLY A 223 15.16 -1.28 22.09
N VAL A 224 14.48 -0.13 22.29
CA VAL A 224 13.45 0.37 21.39
C VAL A 224 13.67 1.86 21.15
N MET A 225 13.90 2.25 19.90
CA MET A 225 13.79 3.65 19.46
C MET A 225 12.34 3.94 19.11
N LEU A 226 11.82 5.12 19.49
CA LEU A 226 10.43 5.47 19.29
C LEU A 226 10.29 6.89 18.74
N ALA A 227 9.75 7.03 17.54
CA ALA A 227 9.54 8.30 16.86
C ALA A 227 8.06 8.60 16.63
N ASP A 228 7.76 9.82 16.21
CA ASP A 228 6.39 10.33 16.02
C ASP A 228 5.63 9.61 14.90
N GLY A 229 6.29 9.39 13.77
CA GLY A 229 5.67 8.80 12.57
C GLY A 229 4.40 9.55 12.14
N TRP A 230 3.36 8.80 11.78
CA TRP A 230 2.03 9.34 11.46
C TRP A 230 1.19 9.64 12.69
N TYR A 231 1.52 9.09 13.87
CA TYR A 231 0.68 9.18 15.06
C TYR A 231 0.68 10.57 15.69
N ARG A 232 1.89 11.15 15.94
CA ARG A 232 2.06 12.45 16.60
C ARG A 232 2.58 13.52 15.66
N ASN A 233 2.40 13.47 14.43
CA ASN A 233 2.91 14.38 13.42
C ASN A 233 3.07 15.84 13.89
N PHE A 234 4.24 16.13 14.52
CA PHE A 234 4.53 17.43 15.12
C PHE A 234 4.92 18.43 14.02
N ARG A 235 3.97 19.25 13.59
CA ARG A 235 4.21 20.33 12.62
C ARG A 235 4.53 21.63 13.36
N GLN A 236 5.80 21.94 13.51
CA GLN A 236 6.30 23.06 14.32
C GLN A 236 5.75 24.45 13.99
N ASN A 237 5.06 24.67 12.88
CA ASN A 237 4.72 26.04 12.40
C ASN A 237 3.27 26.27 11.99
N ARG A 238 2.31 25.47 12.41
CA ARG A 238 0.91 25.80 12.17
C ARG A 238 0.22 26.20 13.48
N LYS A 239 0.01 27.50 13.67
CA LYS A 239 -0.99 27.96 14.64
C LYS A 239 -2.30 27.28 14.31
N ASN A 240 -2.87 26.47 15.22
CA ASN A 240 -4.15 25.79 15.14
C ASN A 240 -4.18 24.40 14.44
N ARG A 241 -3.10 23.63 14.37
CA ARG A 241 -3.24 22.23 13.99
C ARG A 241 -3.19 21.30 15.17
N ILE A 242 -4.25 20.52 15.23
CA ILE A 242 -4.46 19.38 16.09
C ILE A 242 -3.44 18.30 15.71
N VAL A 243 -2.84 17.71 16.72
CA VAL A 243 -2.07 16.47 16.59
C VAL A 243 -2.98 15.41 15.97
N ASP A 244 -2.50 14.70 14.96
CA ASP A 244 -3.38 13.86 14.14
C ASP A 244 -4.11 12.79 14.96
N TYR A 245 -3.46 12.10 15.91
CA TYR A 245 -4.11 11.05 16.70
C TYR A 245 -3.84 11.14 18.22
N GLY A 246 -2.72 11.68 18.65
CA GLY A 246 -2.40 11.79 20.07
C GLY A 246 -1.08 12.51 20.36
N GLU A 247 -0.98 13.11 21.55
CA GLU A 247 0.16 13.93 21.96
C GLU A 247 1.34 13.13 22.48
N ARG A 248 1.13 11.85 22.82
CA ARG A 248 2.13 11.03 23.51
C ARG A 248 2.38 9.72 22.79
N THR A 249 3.57 9.58 22.23
CA THR A 249 4.05 8.30 21.71
C THR A 249 4.27 7.29 22.83
N SER A 250 4.06 6.01 22.54
CA SER A 250 4.29 4.92 23.49
C SER A 250 4.41 3.60 22.71
N PHE A 251 5.02 2.60 23.30
CA PHE A 251 5.10 1.27 22.74
C PHE A 251 4.69 0.21 23.77
N ILE A 252 4.33 -0.96 23.29
CA ILE A 252 4.11 -2.17 24.06
C ILE A 252 4.89 -3.29 23.42
N SER A 253 5.57 -4.10 24.23
CA SER A 253 6.28 -5.30 23.76
C SER A 253 6.15 -6.43 24.75
N GLU A 254 6.11 -7.64 24.25
CA GLU A 254 6.14 -8.87 25.04
C GLU A 254 7.06 -9.87 24.35
N LEU A 255 8.12 -10.32 25.03
CA LEU A 255 9.02 -11.35 24.55
C LEU A 255 8.67 -12.66 25.27
N ILE A 256 8.18 -13.64 24.53
CA ILE A 256 7.83 -14.96 25.05
C ILE A 256 8.97 -15.93 24.74
N ILE A 257 9.54 -16.54 25.77
CA ILE A 257 10.64 -17.51 25.70
C ILE A 257 10.15 -18.87 26.17
N SER A 258 10.37 -19.90 25.38
CA SER A 258 10.14 -21.30 25.76
C SER A 258 11.46 -22.01 25.93
N TYR A 259 11.62 -22.74 27.05
CA TYR A 259 12.83 -23.45 27.42
C TYR A 259 12.72 -24.97 27.19
N GLU A 260 13.85 -25.64 27.05
CA GLU A 260 13.94 -27.11 26.87
C GLU A 260 13.36 -27.88 28.07
N ASP A 261 13.38 -27.29 29.27
CA ASP A 261 12.79 -27.86 30.49
C ASP A 261 11.27 -27.73 30.57
N GLY A 262 10.61 -27.18 29.54
CA GLY A 262 9.16 -27.01 29.43
C GLY A 262 8.63 -25.70 30.05
N ARG A 263 9.48 -24.87 30.68
CA ARG A 263 9.07 -23.55 31.17
C ARG A 263 8.77 -22.61 30.02
N LYS A 264 7.83 -21.69 30.27
CA LYS A 264 7.54 -20.57 29.38
C LYS A 264 7.59 -19.29 30.20
N GLU A 265 8.34 -18.29 29.75
CA GLU A 265 8.56 -17.03 30.41
C GLU A 265 8.18 -15.88 29.48
N SER A 266 7.56 -14.82 30.04
CA SER A 266 7.27 -13.58 29.34
C SER A 266 8.09 -12.44 29.94
N ILE A 267 8.92 -11.81 29.11
CA ILE A 267 9.58 -10.52 29.44
C ILE A 267 8.63 -9.43 28.99
N ILE A 268 8.06 -8.73 29.95
CA ILE A 268 6.99 -7.76 29.73
C ILE A 268 7.44 -6.33 30.06
N ASN A 269 6.70 -5.36 29.57
CA ASN A 269 6.92 -3.96 29.89
C ASN A 269 6.38 -3.63 31.29
N GLU A 270 7.30 -3.28 32.18
CA GLU A 270 7.03 -2.85 33.56
C GLU A 270 7.78 -1.55 33.90
N LYS A 271 7.86 -1.21 35.19
CA LYS A 271 8.54 -0.01 35.69
C LYS A 271 10.08 -0.06 35.61
N ASN A 272 10.65 -1.16 35.17
CA ASN A 272 12.11 -1.39 35.04
C ASN A 272 12.72 -0.77 33.79
N TRP A 273 11.92 -0.32 32.81
CA TRP A 273 12.40 0.37 31.63
C TRP A 273 13.02 1.73 31.95
N SER A 274 14.11 2.03 31.26
CA SER A 274 14.73 3.35 31.24
C SER A 274 14.92 3.85 29.81
N TYR A 275 15.17 5.14 29.64
CA TYR A 275 15.47 5.72 28.32
C TYR A 275 16.54 6.81 28.43
N ASN A 276 17.18 7.05 27.32
CA ASN A 276 18.06 8.21 27.08
C ASN A 276 17.82 8.74 25.66
N TYR A 277 18.57 9.74 25.24
CA TYR A 277 18.51 10.27 23.89
C TYR A 277 19.78 9.87 23.11
N GLY A 278 19.61 9.50 21.86
CA GLY A 278 20.68 9.14 20.93
C GLY A 278 21.00 10.26 19.94
N PRO A 279 21.57 9.90 18.78
CA PRO A 279 21.99 10.85 17.76
C PRO A 279 20.84 11.56 17.03
N ILE A 280 19.62 11.00 17.00
CA ILE A 280 18.49 11.60 16.29
C ILE A 280 17.87 12.69 17.13
N LEU A 281 18.17 13.95 16.77
CA LEU A 281 17.72 15.14 17.48
C LEU A 281 16.27 15.52 17.18
N SER A 282 15.82 15.22 15.97
CA SER A 282 14.43 15.36 15.54
C SER A 282 14.14 14.49 14.35
N SER A 283 12.89 14.05 14.20
CA SER A 283 12.41 13.32 13.03
C SER A 283 10.98 13.72 12.69
N SER A 284 10.70 13.88 11.39
CA SER A 284 9.37 14.14 10.86
C SER A 284 9.24 13.50 9.49
N ILE A 285 8.12 12.85 9.22
CA ILE A 285 7.83 12.29 7.89
C ILE A 285 7.89 13.37 6.81
N TYR A 286 7.46 14.61 7.11
CA TYR A 286 7.39 15.71 6.14
C TYR A 286 8.66 16.56 6.07
N ASN A 287 9.31 16.79 7.23
CA ASN A 287 10.41 17.75 7.30
C ASN A 287 11.78 17.07 7.21
N GLY A 288 11.85 15.75 7.47
CA GLY A 288 13.10 15.00 7.49
C GLY A 288 13.70 14.83 8.89
N GLU A 289 14.97 14.48 8.97
CA GLU A 289 15.70 14.21 10.21
C GLU A 289 16.89 15.14 10.42
N THR A 290 17.16 15.47 11.70
CA THR A 290 18.41 16.05 12.15
C THR A 290 19.14 15.04 13.03
N VAL A 291 20.35 14.66 12.60
CA VAL A 291 21.15 13.60 13.24
C VAL A 291 22.53 14.14 13.60
N ASP A 292 22.88 14.10 14.89
CA ASP A 292 24.25 14.40 15.37
C ASP A 292 25.01 13.09 15.66
N MET A 293 25.86 12.69 14.73
CA MET A 293 26.62 11.45 14.86
C MET A 293 27.71 11.48 15.93
N ASN A 294 28.02 12.66 16.50
CA ASN A 294 28.88 12.77 17.66
C ASN A 294 28.22 12.21 18.94
N LEU A 295 26.90 12.10 18.95
CA LEU A 295 26.12 11.51 20.03
C LEU A 295 25.87 10.01 19.86
N LYS A 296 26.37 9.42 18.76
CA LYS A 296 26.20 7.98 18.48
C LYS A 296 26.87 7.15 19.57
N ASN A 297 26.07 6.30 20.17
CA ASN A 297 26.52 5.25 21.09
C ASN A 297 26.20 3.88 20.48
N SER A 298 27.16 3.28 19.80
CA SER A 298 26.96 1.97 19.14
C SER A 298 26.64 0.83 20.10
N LYS A 299 26.92 1.02 21.40
CA LYS A 299 26.70 0.02 22.45
C LYS A 299 25.39 0.23 23.24
N TRP A 300 24.54 1.18 22.86
CA TRP A 300 23.36 1.56 23.65
C TRP A 300 22.43 0.39 24.00
N SER A 301 22.29 -0.59 23.10
CA SER A 301 21.45 -1.78 23.26
C SER A 301 22.23 -3.08 23.53
N PHE A 302 23.53 -2.99 23.90
CA PHE A 302 24.30 -4.16 24.35
C PHE A 302 24.10 -4.42 25.85
N PRO A 303 24.00 -5.69 26.27
CA PRO A 303 23.88 -6.03 27.68
C PRO A 303 25.10 -5.54 28.49
N GLY A 304 24.87 -5.15 29.74
CA GLY A 304 25.91 -4.65 30.67
C GLY A 304 26.44 -3.25 30.36
N HIS A 305 26.07 -2.62 29.22
CA HIS A 305 26.50 -1.26 28.92
C HIS A 305 25.73 -0.23 29.75
N LYS A 306 26.46 0.63 30.49
CA LYS A 306 25.85 1.71 31.29
C LYS A 306 25.65 2.94 30.43
N ASN A 307 24.39 3.24 30.08
CA ASN A 307 24.04 4.47 29.38
C ASN A 307 24.06 5.65 30.38
N LYS A 308 24.88 6.67 30.11
CA LYS A 308 24.92 7.89 30.93
C LYS A 308 23.60 8.64 30.82
N ASN A 309 23.16 9.26 31.92
CA ASN A 309 21.95 10.11 31.99
C ASN A 309 20.64 9.39 31.63
N SER A 310 20.57 8.09 31.87
CA SER A 310 19.29 7.36 31.70
C SER A 310 18.23 7.85 32.67
N LYS A 311 17.02 8.08 32.15
CA LYS A 311 15.82 8.45 32.90
C LYS A 311 14.90 7.24 33.00
N LYS A 312 14.12 7.15 34.09
CA LYS A 312 13.11 6.10 34.22
C LYS A 312 11.94 6.36 33.27
N ALA A 313 11.54 5.34 32.53
CA ALA A 313 10.33 5.37 31.72
C ALA A 313 9.06 5.33 32.59
N LYS A 314 7.93 5.73 32.01
CA LYS A 314 6.61 5.67 32.64
C LYS A 314 5.69 4.70 31.93
N ILE A 315 4.78 4.14 32.71
CA ILE A 315 3.62 3.43 32.18
C ILE A 315 2.67 4.49 31.60
N ALA A 316 2.33 4.34 30.34
CA ALA A 316 1.35 5.16 29.64
C ALA A 316 -0.08 4.61 29.85
N SER A 317 -1.09 5.41 29.50
CA SER A 317 -2.48 4.94 29.47
C SER A 317 -2.62 3.78 28.50
N SER A 318 -3.46 2.80 28.87
CA SER A 318 -3.80 1.68 27.99
C SER A 318 -4.43 2.19 26.69
N TYR A 319 -4.20 1.47 25.60
CA TYR A 319 -4.85 1.73 24.33
C TYR A 319 -6.30 1.23 24.39
N LYS A 320 -7.23 2.12 23.98
CA LYS A 320 -8.66 1.79 24.01
C LYS A 320 -9.13 1.04 22.77
N GLY A 321 -8.40 1.18 21.69
CA GLY A 321 -8.68 0.52 20.44
C GLY A 321 -8.25 -0.96 20.44
N PHE A 322 -8.22 -1.50 19.28
CA PHE A 322 -7.95 -2.88 18.96
C PHE A 322 -6.49 -3.08 18.55
N ILE A 323 -5.81 -4.07 19.11
CA ILE A 323 -4.46 -4.43 18.69
C ILE A 323 -4.61 -5.65 17.78
N ASP A 324 -4.28 -5.50 16.51
CA ASP A 324 -4.42 -6.51 15.46
C ASP A 324 -3.03 -6.98 14.98
N TYR A 325 -2.95 -8.14 14.35
CA TYR A 325 -1.72 -8.58 13.73
C TYR A 325 -1.45 -7.88 12.39
N THR A 326 -0.19 -7.81 12.00
CA THR A 326 0.20 -7.31 10.68
C THR A 326 -0.18 -8.33 9.61
N ARG A 327 -1.04 -7.92 8.69
CA ARG A 327 -1.53 -8.75 7.58
C ARG A 327 -1.03 -8.29 6.20
N ASN A 328 -0.47 -7.11 6.10
CA ASN A 328 0.01 -6.51 4.86
C ASN A 328 1.53 -6.56 4.75
N GLU A 329 2.00 -6.32 3.57
CA GLU A 329 3.42 -6.17 3.25
C GLU A 329 3.97 -4.89 3.88
N MET A 330 4.97 -5.05 4.76
CA MET A 330 5.61 -3.93 5.44
C MET A 330 6.53 -3.15 4.49
N ILE A 331 6.75 -1.88 4.80
CA ILE A 331 7.71 -1.04 4.07
C ILE A 331 9.12 -1.59 4.26
N LYS A 332 9.88 -1.75 3.17
CA LYS A 332 11.27 -2.17 3.18
C LYS A 332 12.16 -1.28 2.31
N LYS A 333 13.47 -1.38 2.53
CA LYS A 333 14.49 -0.86 1.60
C LYS A 333 14.51 -1.78 0.38
N ARG A 334 14.30 -1.21 -0.80
CA ARG A 334 14.23 -1.96 -2.05
C ARG A 334 15.40 -1.61 -2.97
N GLU A 335 15.18 -0.89 -4.05
CA GLU A 335 16.23 -0.56 -4.99
C GLU A 335 17.24 0.44 -4.42
N VAL A 336 18.48 0.29 -4.84
CA VAL A 336 19.59 1.22 -4.57
C VAL A 336 19.99 1.88 -5.89
N LEU A 337 19.68 3.15 -6.03
CA LEU A 337 19.99 3.91 -7.24
C LEU A 337 21.30 4.68 -7.06
N SER A 338 22.14 4.60 -8.09
CA SER A 338 23.38 5.37 -8.15
C SER A 338 23.08 6.77 -8.71
N ALA A 339 23.79 7.78 -8.20
CA ALA A 339 23.82 9.11 -8.79
C ALA A 339 24.27 9.04 -10.26
N LYS A 340 23.59 9.77 -11.15
CA LYS A 340 23.91 9.83 -12.58
C LYS A 340 24.88 10.96 -12.89
N GLU A 341 24.60 12.17 -12.38
CA GLU A 341 25.39 13.36 -12.65
C GLU A 341 25.33 14.37 -11.51
N LEU A 342 26.31 15.25 -11.47
CA LEU A 342 26.34 16.46 -10.63
C LEU A 342 26.07 17.68 -11.50
N ILE A 343 25.01 18.39 -11.15
CA ILE A 343 24.57 19.63 -11.81
C ILE A 343 24.98 20.79 -10.90
N ILE A 344 25.55 21.83 -11.50
CA ILE A 344 25.69 23.15 -10.84
C ILE A 344 24.60 24.02 -11.43
N THR A 345 23.65 24.45 -10.61
CA THR A 345 22.56 25.29 -11.06
C THR A 345 23.03 26.69 -11.42
N PRO A 346 22.26 27.49 -12.15
CA PRO A 346 22.62 28.89 -12.45
C PRO A 346 22.88 29.76 -11.20
N SER A 347 22.19 29.46 -10.09
CA SER A 347 22.44 30.09 -8.77
C SER A 347 23.65 29.57 -8.03
N GLY A 348 24.30 28.47 -8.52
CA GLY A 348 25.49 27.88 -7.94
C GLY A 348 25.20 26.73 -6.98
N ASP A 349 23.95 26.26 -6.84
CA ASP A 349 23.62 25.09 -6.02
C ASP A 349 24.23 23.83 -6.62
N LYS A 350 24.74 22.93 -5.74
CA LYS A 350 25.28 21.62 -6.10
C LYS A 350 24.17 20.59 -6.00
N VAL A 351 23.72 20.05 -7.13
CA VAL A 351 22.57 19.16 -7.24
C VAL A 351 22.97 17.83 -7.89
N ILE A 352 22.66 16.71 -7.26
CA ILE A 352 22.79 15.37 -7.85
C ILE A 352 21.44 14.99 -8.51
N ASP A 353 21.48 14.54 -9.77
CA ASP A 353 20.38 13.85 -10.43
C ASP A 353 20.55 12.33 -10.29
N PHE A 354 19.55 11.64 -9.75
CA PHE A 354 19.48 10.17 -9.73
C PHE A 354 18.81 9.57 -10.98
N GLY A 355 18.23 10.41 -11.82
CA GLY A 355 17.60 10.03 -13.09
C GLY A 355 16.27 9.31 -12.94
N GLN A 356 15.77 9.11 -11.75
CA GLN A 356 14.48 8.51 -11.41
C GLN A 356 13.85 9.29 -10.27
N ASN A 357 12.60 9.73 -10.44
CA ASN A 357 11.79 10.22 -9.32
C ASN A 357 11.36 9.01 -8.48
N LEU A 358 11.71 8.99 -7.21
CA LEU A 358 11.51 7.87 -6.29
C LEU A 358 11.08 8.36 -4.92
N VAL A 359 10.69 7.42 -4.06
CA VAL A 359 10.39 7.68 -2.66
C VAL A 359 11.34 6.88 -1.77
N GLY A 360 11.90 7.57 -0.78
CA GLY A 360 12.89 6.98 0.10
C GLY A 360 13.81 8.02 0.70
N TRP A 361 15.10 7.72 0.75
CA TRP A 361 16.10 8.61 1.32
C TRP A 361 17.49 8.45 0.71
N ILE A 362 18.40 9.32 1.14
CA ILE A 362 19.81 9.27 0.74
C ILE A 362 20.63 8.54 1.79
N ARG A 363 21.49 7.63 1.33
CA ARG A 363 22.62 7.03 2.06
C ARG A 363 23.90 7.62 1.50
N PHE A 364 24.79 8.10 2.37
CA PHE A 364 26.08 8.60 1.92
C PHE A 364 27.22 8.29 2.89
N LYS A 365 28.47 8.42 2.41
CA LYS A 365 29.71 8.42 3.17
C LYS A 365 30.42 9.76 3.00
N SER A 366 31.21 10.16 3.99
CA SER A 366 31.98 11.38 3.93
C SER A 366 33.18 11.31 4.87
N ALA A 367 34.35 11.71 4.38
CA ALA A 367 35.62 11.83 5.14
C ALA A 367 35.81 13.26 5.72
N LEU A 368 34.77 14.09 5.72
CA LEU A 368 34.87 15.46 6.24
C LEU A 368 35.04 15.46 7.77
N PRO A 369 35.70 16.52 8.32
CA PRO A 369 36.01 16.59 9.75
C PRO A 369 34.77 16.48 10.66
N LYS A 370 35.03 16.04 11.88
CA LYS A 370 34.04 16.04 12.98
C LYS A 370 33.41 17.42 13.16
N GLY A 371 32.10 17.47 13.31
CA GLY A 371 31.31 18.70 13.48
C GLY A 371 30.89 19.35 12.16
N THR A 372 31.32 18.86 11.01
CA THR A 372 30.79 19.33 9.72
C THR A 372 29.30 19.06 9.63
N GLU A 373 28.53 20.10 9.30
CA GLU A 373 27.09 19.98 9.08
C GLU A 373 26.80 19.80 7.59
N VAL A 374 26.19 18.69 7.22
CA VAL A 374 25.76 18.37 5.86
C VAL A 374 24.23 18.43 5.79
N LYS A 375 23.70 19.26 4.89
CA LYS A 375 22.26 19.39 4.62
C LYS A 375 21.93 18.81 3.25
N LEU A 376 20.93 17.96 3.22
CA LEU A 376 20.42 17.26 2.04
C LEU A 376 18.96 17.69 1.81
N TYR A 377 18.72 18.46 0.73
CA TYR A 377 17.40 18.90 0.32
C TYR A 377 16.94 18.08 -0.88
N HIS A 378 15.66 17.73 -0.91
CA HIS A 378 15.09 16.82 -1.90
C HIS A 378 14.04 17.54 -2.75
N ALA A 379 14.08 17.35 -4.08
CA ALA A 379 13.11 17.88 -5.04
C ALA A 379 12.80 16.87 -6.15
N GLU A 380 11.59 16.96 -6.71
CA GLU A 380 11.18 16.09 -7.82
C GLU A 380 11.68 16.60 -9.17
N VAL A 381 11.81 17.92 -9.35
CA VAL A 381 12.12 18.57 -10.62
C VAL A 381 13.04 19.78 -10.43
N LEU A 382 13.69 20.20 -11.50
CA LEU A 382 14.27 21.53 -11.65
C LEU A 382 13.27 22.42 -12.37
N ASP A 383 13.32 23.74 -12.15
CA ASP A 383 12.49 24.69 -12.87
C ASP A 383 12.99 24.90 -14.33
N LYS A 384 12.27 25.70 -15.11
CA LYS A 384 12.62 25.97 -16.51
C LYS A 384 13.97 26.69 -16.71
N LYS A 385 14.56 27.24 -15.64
CA LYS A 385 15.90 27.83 -15.65
C LYS A 385 16.99 26.87 -15.21
N GLY A 386 16.60 25.65 -14.79
CA GLY A 386 17.51 24.66 -14.23
C GLY A 386 17.78 24.85 -12.74
N GLU A 387 16.97 25.65 -12.03
CA GLU A 387 17.11 25.87 -10.59
C GLU A 387 16.40 24.76 -9.79
N PHE A 388 16.91 24.52 -8.58
CA PHE A 388 16.34 23.54 -7.65
C PHE A 388 14.96 23.99 -7.16
N TYR A 389 13.89 23.19 -7.46
CA TYR A 389 12.52 23.63 -7.27
C TYR A 389 11.83 22.94 -6.07
N THR A 390 11.36 23.74 -5.11
CA THR A 390 10.73 23.25 -3.87
C THR A 390 9.37 23.88 -3.55
N THR A 391 8.85 24.78 -4.39
CA THR A 391 7.56 25.44 -4.13
C THR A 391 6.39 24.45 -4.02
N ASN A 392 6.45 23.33 -4.78
CA ASN A 392 5.44 22.27 -4.74
C ASN A 392 5.49 21.41 -3.48
N LEU A 393 6.48 21.56 -2.63
CA LEU A 393 6.54 20.92 -1.30
C LEU A 393 5.61 21.60 -0.30
N ARG A 394 5.15 22.81 -0.59
CA ARG A 394 4.33 23.66 0.30
C ARG A 394 5.05 23.91 1.63
N LYS A 395 4.66 23.18 2.72
CA LYS A 395 5.21 23.33 4.07
C LYS A 395 6.13 22.17 4.47
N ALA A 396 6.23 21.14 3.65
CA ALA A 396 7.20 20.08 3.88
C ALA A 396 8.61 20.58 3.55
N GLU A 397 9.56 20.43 4.47
CA GLU A 397 10.95 20.86 4.23
C GLU A 397 11.74 19.84 3.40
N GLN A 398 11.40 18.55 3.52
CA GLN A 398 12.12 17.44 2.88
C GLN A 398 13.65 17.57 3.03
N LYS A 399 14.12 17.88 4.23
CA LYS A 399 15.51 18.21 4.52
C LYS A 399 16.09 17.25 5.59
N ASN A 400 17.15 16.55 5.26
CA ASN A 400 17.93 15.79 6.25
C ASN A 400 19.21 16.53 6.59
N THR A 401 19.51 16.67 7.89
CA THR A 401 20.72 17.33 8.38
C THR A 401 21.56 16.33 9.17
N PHE A 402 22.83 16.20 8.83
CA PHE A 402 23.79 15.34 9.52
C PHE A 402 24.96 16.15 10.04
N ILE A 403 25.23 16.05 11.34
CA ILE A 403 26.49 16.55 11.95
C ILE A 403 27.46 15.37 12.01
N LEU A 404 28.52 15.46 11.21
CA LEU A 404 29.46 14.37 11.00
C LEU A 404 30.34 14.12 12.22
N ASN A 405 30.73 12.87 12.43
CA ASN A 405 31.63 12.46 13.53
C ASN A 405 33.11 12.35 13.12
N GLY A 406 33.43 12.54 11.82
CA GLY A 406 34.77 12.45 11.28
C GLY A 406 35.25 11.02 11.02
N ASP A 407 34.38 10.03 11.09
CA ASP A 407 34.71 8.63 10.80
C ASP A 407 34.45 8.36 9.31
N GLU A 408 35.49 8.06 8.55
CA GLU A 408 35.46 7.84 7.10
C GLU A 408 34.60 6.62 6.70
N ASP A 409 34.49 5.62 7.57
CA ASP A 409 33.67 4.43 7.35
C ASP A 409 32.21 4.62 7.78
N GLN A 410 31.90 5.76 8.40
CA GLN A 410 30.54 6.03 8.85
C GLN A 410 29.58 6.17 7.67
N ILE A 411 28.55 5.36 7.68
CA ILE A 411 27.39 5.51 6.80
C ILE A 411 26.39 6.47 7.47
N TYR A 412 25.97 7.48 6.72
CA TYR A 412 24.96 8.45 7.11
C TYR A 412 23.67 8.12 6.37
N GLU A 413 22.59 7.84 7.12
CA GLU A 413 21.30 7.42 6.60
C GLU A 413 20.21 7.78 7.62
N PRO A 414 19.04 8.33 7.25
CA PRO A 414 17.93 8.57 8.19
C PRO A 414 17.25 7.26 8.59
N VAL A 415 16.34 7.32 9.57
CA VAL A 415 15.67 6.14 10.13
C VAL A 415 14.15 6.23 10.09
N PHE A 416 13.55 7.38 10.47
CA PHE A 416 12.11 7.53 10.70
C PHE A 416 11.44 8.55 9.79
N THR A 417 11.97 8.76 8.59
CA THR A 417 11.45 9.70 7.59
C THR A 417 11.54 9.11 6.20
N PHE A 418 10.91 9.75 5.22
CA PHE A 418 11.10 9.47 3.80
C PHE A 418 10.78 10.72 2.97
N GLN A 419 11.33 10.83 1.77
CA GLN A 419 11.18 11.95 0.84
C GLN A 419 10.77 11.44 -0.54
N GLY A 420 10.02 12.25 -1.30
CA GLY A 420 9.78 12.05 -2.73
C GLY A 420 10.71 12.95 -3.53
N PHE A 421 11.58 12.39 -4.38
CA PHE A 421 12.60 13.16 -5.07
C PHE A 421 13.23 12.45 -6.28
N ARG A 422 13.79 13.24 -7.17
CA ARG A 422 14.76 12.83 -8.19
C ARG A 422 16.08 13.56 -7.98
N TYR A 423 16.02 14.80 -7.50
CA TYR A 423 17.15 15.70 -7.35
C TYR A 423 17.50 15.92 -5.88
N LEU A 424 18.81 15.96 -5.60
CA LEU A 424 19.35 16.17 -4.27
C LEU A 424 20.25 17.38 -4.27
N LYS A 425 19.86 18.47 -3.59
CA LYS A 425 20.75 19.60 -3.32
C LYS A 425 21.55 19.34 -2.04
N ILE A 426 22.86 19.62 -2.08
CA ILE A 426 23.81 19.35 -1.00
C ILE A 426 24.45 20.66 -0.55
N GLU A 427 24.40 20.91 0.76
CA GLU A 427 25.14 21.97 1.44
C GLU A 427 26.11 21.36 2.46
N GLY A 428 27.23 22.05 2.75
CA GLY A 428 28.26 21.61 3.71
C GLY A 428 29.32 20.68 3.13
N ILE A 429 29.31 20.42 1.81
CA ILE A 429 30.35 19.64 1.11
C ILE A 429 30.85 20.46 -0.10
N ASP A 430 32.14 20.82 -0.08
CA ASP A 430 32.73 21.62 -1.17
C ASP A 430 33.00 20.79 -2.43
N LYS A 431 33.60 19.62 -2.27
CA LYS A 431 33.94 18.70 -3.36
C LYS A 431 33.07 17.44 -3.24
N ILE A 432 32.08 17.32 -4.12
CA ILE A 432 31.14 16.20 -4.13
C ILE A 432 31.70 15.10 -5.04
N ASN A 433 31.88 13.89 -4.49
CA ASN A 433 32.03 12.68 -5.26
C ASN A 433 30.67 11.98 -5.30
N ILE A 434 30.03 11.97 -6.46
CA ILE A 434 28.66 11.41 -6.61
C ILE A 434 28.59 9.92 -6.28
N LYS A 435 29.71 9.18 -6.33
CA LYS A 435 29.74 7.73 -6.01
C LYS A 435 29.46 7.46 -4.53
N ASP A 436 29.69 8.46 -3.66
CA ASP A 436 29.47 8.34 -2.23
C ASP A 436 27.98 8.45 -1.86
N PHE A 437 27.11 8.84 -2.81
CA PHE A 437 25.69 9.04 -2.61
C PHE A 437 24.88 7.96 -3.31
N LYS A 438 23.95 7.36 -2.59
CA LYS A 438 22.98 6.38 -3.09
C LYS A 438 21.57 6.78 -2.66
N ALA A 439 20.63 6.74 -3.59
CA ALA A 439 19.23 6.85 -3.26
C ALA A 439 18.66 5.44 -2.96
N ILE A 440 18.00 5.31 -1.83
CA ILE A 440 17.40 4.06 -1.35
C ILE A 440 15.90 4.18 -1.52
N ALA A 441 15.30 3.38 -2.39
CA ALA A 441 13.86 3.34 -2.57
C ALA A 441 13.19 2.59 -1.42
N LEU A 442 12.07 3.14 -0.95
CA LEU A 442 11.23 2.57 0.12
C LEU A 442 9.80 2.40 -0.39
N TYR A 443 9.23 1.22 -0.20
CA TYR A 443 7.81 0.93 -0.43
C TYR A 443 7.40 -0.38 0.23
N SER A 444 6.09 -0.62 0.35
CA SER A 444 5.53 -1.88 0.85
C SER A 444 5.96 -3.04 -0.04
N ASP A 445 6.45 -4.12 0.57
CA ASP A 445 7.18 -5.24 -0.08
C ASP A 445 6.25 -6.19 -0.87
N MET A 446 5.37 -5.64 -1.70
CA MET A 446 4.46 -6.40 -2.55
C MET A 446 5.20 -7.07 -3.70
N GLU A 447 4.78 -8.28 -4.05
CA GLU A 447 5.31 -9.03 -5.17
C GLU A 447 4.87 -8.43 -6.52
N PHE A 448 5.80 -8.34 -7.47
CA PHE A 448 5.48 -7.97 -8.86
C PHE A 448 4.86 -9.15 -9.59
N THR A 449 3.63 -8.98 -10.08
CA THR A 449 2.85 -10.04 -10.74
C THR A 449 2.66 -9.81 -12.22
N GLY A 450 2.81 -8.57 -12.72
CA GLY A 450 2.60 -8.23 -14.10
C GLY A 450 3.79 -7.56 -14.78
N GLN A 451 4.01 -7.90 -16.05
CA GLN A 451 4.97 -7.25 -16.94
C GLN A 451 4.30 -6.93 -18.27
N LEU A 452 4.48 -5.71 -18.75
CA LEU A 452 4.04 -5.28 -20.05
C LEU A 452 5.21 -4.67 -20.81
N THR A 453 5.51 -5.24 -22.00
CA THR A 453 6.54 -4.75 -22.92
C THR A 453 5.98 -4.75 -24.32
N THR A 454 6.13 -3.62 -25.02
CA THR A 454 5.69 -3.42 -26.40
C THR A 454 6.87 -3.04 -27.28
N SER A 455 6.67 -2.99 -28.59
CA SER A 455 7.65 -2.44 -29.56
C SER A 455 7.83 -0.93 -29.45
N ASN A 456 6.91 -0.21 -28.77
CA ASN A 456 6.95 1.25 -28.63
C ASN A 456 7.66 1.65 -27.34
N LYS A 457 8.84 2.29 -27.45
CA LYS A 457 9.66 2.71 -26.29
C LYS A 457 8.95 3.71 -25.39
N LEU A 458 8.07 4.59 -25.93
CA LEU A 458 7.35 5.56 -25.10
C LEU A 458 6.25 4.90 -24.26
N ILE A 459 5.58 3.88 -24.81
CA ILE A 459 4.62 3.06 -24.03
C ILE A 459 5.33 2.28 -22.93
N ASN A 460 6.50 1.71 -23.22
CA ASN A 460 7.30 1.02 -22.22
C ASN A 460 7.76 1.98 -21.09
N GLN A 461 8.13 3.22 -21.45
CA GLN A 461 8.46 4.24 -20.45
C GLN A 461 7.22 4.66 -19.65
N LEU A 462 6.05 4.80 -20.29
CA LEU A 462 4.79 5.06 -19.59
C LEU A 462 4.49 3.95 -18.55
N GLN A 463 4.64 2.67 -18.94
CA GLN A 463 4.46 1.54 -18.02
C GLN A 463 5.45 1.60 -16.84
N GLN A 464 6.70 1.94 -17.09
CA GLN A 464 7.68 2.16 -16.01
C GLN A 464 7.27 3.31 -15.10
N ASN A 465 6.78 4.43 -15.67
CA ASN A 465 6.29 5.57 -14.89
C ASN A 465 5.09 5.19 -14.00
N ILE A 466 4.17 4.35 -14.51
CA ILE A 466 3.03 3.81 -13.74
C ILE A 466 3.54 2.97 -12.56
N GLN A 467 4.47 2.05 -12.81
CA GLN A 467 5.04 1.20 -11.76
C GLN A 467 5.83 2.01 -10.71
N TRP A 468 6.62 3.00 -11.11
CA TRP A 468 7.33 3.87 -10.16
C TRP A 468 6.39 4.82 -9.42
N GLY A 469 5.30 5.25 -10.05
CA GLY A 469 4.22 5.99 -9.38
C GLY A 469 3.56 5.16 -8.28
N GLN A 470 3.27 3.88 -8.55
CA GLN A 470 2.74 2.93 -7.57
C GLN A 470 3.71 2.70 -6.41
N ARG A 471 4.98 2.36 -6.68
CA ARG A 471 6.02 2.18 -5.65
C ARG A 471 6.14 3.41 -4.76
N GLY A 472 6.19 4.59 -5.36
CA GLY A 472 6.39 5.84 -4.63
C GLY A 472 5.23 6.26 -3.74
N ASN A 473 4.03 5.72 -3.96
CA ASN A 473 2.83 6.09 -3.21
C ASN A 473 2.25 4.94 -2.37
N PHE A 474 2.71 3.70 -2.55
CA PHE A 474 2.24 2.56 -1.75
C PHE A 474 3.20 2.27 -0.59
N LEU A 475 3.21 3.17 0.39
CA LEU A 475 3.95 3.07 1.64
C LEU A 475 2.97 2.84 2.79
N ASP A 476 2.60 1.59 3.03
CA ASP A 476 1.64 1.12 4.04
C ASP A 476 0.19 1.58 3.79
N VAL A 477 -0.03 2.69 3.10
CA VAL A 477 -1.31 3.17 2.59
C VAL A 477 -1.13 3.73 1.16
N PRO A 478 -2.17 3.74 0.31
CA PRO A 478 -2.09 4.28 -1.04
C PRO A 478 -2.18 5.82 -1.00
N THR A 479 -1.04 6.50 -0.75
CA THR A 479 -1.00 7.96 -0.66
C THR A 479 -1.12 8.61 -2.02
N ASP A 480 -1.71 9.82 -2.08
CA ASP A 480 -1.88 10.61 -3.32
C ASP A 480 -0.55 11.11 -3.90
N CYS A 481 0.35 11.52 -3.03
CA CYS A 481 1.64 12.10 -3.37
C CYS A 481 2.67 11.84 -2.28
N PRO A 482 3.98 11.81 -2.57
CA PRO A 482 5.00 11.48 -1.58
C PRO A 482 5.81 12.67 -1.06
N GLN A 483 5.75 13.86 -1.69
CA GLN A 483 6.74 14.90 -1.47
C GLN A 483 6.28 16.09 -0.63
N ARG A 484 5.00 16.46 -0.72
CA ARG A 484 4.44 17.65 -0.05
C ARG A 484 3.85 17.34 1.32
N ASP A 485 3.32 18.38 1.99
CA ASP A 485 2.69 18.26 3.32
C ASP A 485 1.26 17.67 3.28
N GLU A 486 1.01 16.72 2.41
CA GLU A 486 -0.23 15.96 2.22
C GLU A 486 0.03 14.46 2.49
N ARG A 487 0.38 13.66 1.49
CA ARG A 487 0.74 12.23 1.62
C ARG A 487 -0.37 11.44 2.34
N LEU A 488 -1.58 11.49 1.80
CA LEU A 488 -2.78 10.93 2.40
C LEU A 488 -3.38 9.82 1.53
N GLY A 489 -4.01 8.84 2.15
CA GLY A 489 -4.70 7.75 1.46
C GLY A 489 -6.04 8.20 0.87
N TRP A 490 -6.01 9.03 -0.19
CA TRP A 490 -7.20 9.53 -0.86
C TRP A 490 -7.98 8.39 -1.52
N THR A 491 -9.25 8.29 -1.18
CA THR A 491 -10.12 7.18 -1.61
C THR A 491 -10.46 7.25 -3.10
N GLY A 492 -10.56 8.45 -3.68
CA GLY A 492 -10.78 8.65 -5.11
C GLY A 492 -9.61 8.15 -5.95
N ASP A 493 -8.40 8.48 -5.54
CA ASP A 493 -7.15 8.04 -6.17
C ASP A 493 -6.99 6.52 -6.10
N ALA A 494 -7.20 5.97 -4.90
CA ALA A 494 -7.11 4.54 -4.67
C ALA A 494 -8.08 3.74 -5.55
N GLN A 495 -9.36 4.14 -5.64
CA GLN A 495 -10.33 3.43 -6.47
C GLN A 495 -10.06 3.55 -7.98
N ALA A 496 -9.57 4.72 -8.44
CA ALA A 496 -9.24 4.93 -9.84
C ALA A 496 -8.11 4.04 -10.33
N PHE A 497 -7.14 3.76 -9.46
CA PHE A 497 -5.92 3.03 -9.80
C PHE A 497 -5.91 1.55 -9.37
N PHE A 498 -6.87 1.11 -8.55
CA PHE A 498 -6.89 -0.22 -7.94
C PHE A 498 -6.64 -1.37 -8.95
N ASN A 499 -7.32 -1.35 -10.08
CA ASN A 499 -7.20 -2.42 -11.08
C ASN A 499 -5.80 -2.44 -11.71
N THR A 500 -5.25 -1.26 -12.07
CA THR A 500 -3.87 -1.16 -12.54
C THR A 500 -2.87 -1.65 -11.50
N ALA A 501 -3.10 -1.31 -10.23
CA ALA A 501 -2.25 -1.76 -9.13
C ALA A 501 -2.24 -3.28 -9.02
N GLY A 502 -3.41 -3.94 -9.16
CA GLY A 502 -3.57 -5.40 -9.13
C GLY A 502 -2.91 -6.12 -10.32
N PHE A 503 -2.79 -5.47 -11.49
CA PHE A 503 -2.01 -6.01 -12.61
C PHE A 503 -0.50 -5.92 -12.38
N ASN A 504 -0.02 -4.85 -11.75
CA ASN A 504 1.40 -4.65 -11.53
C ASN A 504 1.96 -5.49 -10.38
N MET A 505 1.19 -5.61 -9.27
CA MET A 505 1.63 -6.23 -8.02
C MET A 505 0.49 -7.00 -7.35
N ASP A 506 0.81 -7.99 -6.51
CA ASP A 506 -0.17 -8.55 -5.58
C ASP A 506 -0.48 -7.54 -4.47
N VAL A 507 -1.59 -6.84 -4.62
CA VAL A 507 -2.03 -5.79 -3.69
C VAL A 507 -3.12 -6.26 -2.72
N LYS A 508 -3.39 -7.58 -2.68
CA LYS A 508 -4.49 -8.16 -1.89
C LYS A 508 -4.44 -7.73 -0.43
N ASN A 509 -3.35 -8.07 0.26
CA ASN A 509 -3.21 -7.82 1.69
C ASN A 509 -3.04 -6.34 2.00
N PHE A 510 -2.39 -5.58 1.12
CA PHE A 510 -2.25 -4.13 1.23
C PHE A 510 -3.62 -3.44 1.26
N PHE A 511 -4.51 -3.76 0.32
CA PHE A 511 -5.86 -3.19 0.31
C PHE A 511 -6.80 -3.82 1.33
N ASP A 512 -6.64 -5.08 1.70
CA ASP A 512 -7.40 -5.68 2.79
C ASP A 512 -7.18 -4.93 4.12
N LYS A 513 -5.91 -4.61 4.42
CA LYS A 513 -5.56 -3.76 5.56
C LYS A 513 -6.22 -2.38 5.47
N TRP A 514 -6.13 -1.73 4.33
CA TRP A 514 -6.67 -0.40 4.10
C TRP A 514 -8.21 -0.37 4.15
N LEU A 515 -8.90 -1.38 3.62
CA LEU A 515 -10.35 -1.52 3.68
C LEU A 515 -10.87 -1.73 5.11
N ILE A 516 -10.09 -2.41 5.96
CA ILE A 516 -10.42 -2.52 7.40
C ILE A 516 -10.38 -1.12 8.04
N ASP A 517 -9.36 -0.32 7.74
CA ASP A 517 -9.28 1.06 8.24
C ASP A 517 -10.42 1.93 7.70
N LEU A 518 -10.81 1.78 6.42
CA LEU A 518 -11.98 2.45 5.84
C LEU A 518 -13.27 2.11 6.61
N THR A 519 -13.46 0.83 6.95
CA THR A 519 -14.65 0.40 7.71
C THR A 519 -14.69 1.02 9.10
N TYR A 520 -13.55 1.12 9.79
CA TYR A 520 -13.46 1.75 11.12
C TYR A 520 -13.64 3.27 11.06
N ASP A 521 -13.19 3.91 9.99
CA ASP A 521 -13.29 5.36 9.80
C ASP A 521 -14.63 5.80 9.19
N GLN A 522 -15.44 4.85 8.68
CA GLN A 522 -16.78 5.14 8.19
C GLN A 522 -17.68 5.60 9.33
N ARG A 523 -18.31 6.76 9.17
CA ARG A 523 -19.21 7.32 10.20
C ARG A 523 -20.44 6.42 10.43
N SER A 524 -21.04 6.57 11.61
CA SER A 524 -22.22 5.81 12.02
C SER A 524 -23.42 6.00 11.09
N ASP A 525 -23.55 7.17 10.45
CA ASP A 525 -24.58 7.47 9.44
C ASP A 525 -24.30 6.86 8.06
N GLY A 526 -23.16 6.21 7.87
CA GLY A 526 -22.73 5.55 6.64
C GLY A 526 -21.83 6.38 5.72
N ALA A 527 -21.54 7.64 6.06
CA ALA A 527 -20.65 8.47 5.25
C ALA A 527 -19.21 7.95 5.30
N VAL A 528 -18.61 7.75 4.12
CA VAL A 528 -17.23 7.29 3.95
C VAL A 528 -16.29 8.49 3.90
N PRO A 529 -15.12 8.48 4.59
CA PRO A 529 -14.16 9.57 4.51
C PRO A 529 -13.50 9.66 3.12
N GLY A 530 -13.05 10.84 2.76
CA GLY A 530 -12.28 11.05 1.51
C GLY A 530 -10.83 10.60 1.61
N VAL A 531 -10.29 10.41 2.83
CA VAL A 531 -8.95 9.88 3.11
C VAL A 531 -9.02 8.76 4.15
N VAL A 532 -8.24 7.72 3.97
CA VAL A 532 -8.13 6.58 4.88
C VAL A 532 -6.64 6.23 5.06
N PRO A 533 -6.14 6.08 6.30
CA PRO A 533 -6.83 6.36 7.57
C PRO A 533 -7.26 7.81 7.69
N HIS A 534 -8.42 8.03 8.32
CA HIS A 534 -8.91 9.38 8.54
C HIS A 534 -8.07 10.09 9.59
N ASN A 535 -7.70 11.33 9.30
CA ASN A 535 -7.01 12.21 10.21
C ASN A 535 -7.65 13.60 10.20
N ASN A 536 -7.27 14.45 11.15
CA ASN A 536 -7.83 15.79 11.28
C ASN A 536 -7.26 16.81 10.26
N TYR A 537 -6.61 16.36 9.19
CA TYR A 537 -6.02 17.25 8.19
C TYR A 537 -7.06 18.18 7.53
N LEU A 538 -8.23 17.66 7.23
CA LEU A 538 -9.30 18.36 6.53
C LEU A 538 -10.38 18.94 7.46
N GLY A 539 -10.14 18.97 8.76
CA GLY A 539 -11.05 19.51 9.77
C GLY A 539 -11.64 18.45 10.70
N PRO A 540 -12.27 18.86 11.81
CA PRO A 540 -12.83 17.94 12.79
C PRO A 540 -13.98 17.11 12.23
N ASN A 541 -14.11 15.89 12.74
CA ASN A 541 -15.18 14.94 12.40
C ASN A 541 -16.59 15.43 12.78
N ASP A 542 -16.71 16.50 13.56
CA ASP A 542 -17.89 16.85 14.36
C ASP A 542 -18.83 17.85 13.70
N SER A 543 -18.53 18.30 12.48
CA SER A 543 -19.55 19.04 11.75
C SER A 543 -20.69 18.08 11.43
N GLU A 544 -21.73 18.08 12.25
CA GLU A 544 -23.06 17.57 11.92
C GLU A 544 -23.51 18.27 10.64
N GLY A 545 -23.14 17.77 9.59
CA GLY A 545 -23.46 18.35 8.29
C GLY A 545 -22.55 17.75 7.28
N LEU A 546 -22.96 17.95 6.14
CA LEU A 546 -22.37 17.60 4.89
C LEU A 546 -21.01 18.28 4.63
N GLU A 547 -20.47 19.05 5.57
CA GLU A 547 -19.36 20.00 5.38
C GLU A 547 -17.98 19.45 5.69
N GLY A 548 -17.83 18.20 6.01
CA GLY A 548 -16.51 17.57 6.18
C GLY A 548 -16.03 16.86 4.92
N ASN A 549 -14.93 16.18 5.05
CA ASN A 549 -14.34 15.32 4.03
C ASN A 549 -15.08 13.97 3.89
N PHE A 550 -16.35 13.87 4.33
CA PHE A 550 -17.14 12.62 4.32
C PHE A 550 -18.23 12.61 3.29
N GLY A 551 -18.50 11.45 2.69
CA GLY A 551 -19.67 11.20 1.83
C GLY A 551 -19.60 11.94 0.49
N ARG A 552 -18.42 12.18 -0.06
CA ARG A 552 -18.21 12.81 -1.37
C ARG A 552 -18.16 11.74 -2.45
N THR A 553 -19.15 11.73 -3.33
CA THR A 553 -19.20 10.79 -4.47
C THR A 553 -17.98 10.93 -5.37
N GLY A 554 -17.60 9.81 -6.01
CA GLY A 554 -16.37 9.73 -6.77
C GLY A 554 -15.12 9.45 -5.90
N TRP A 555 -15.23 9.62 -4.57
CA TRP A 555 -14.23 9.24 -3.56
C TRP A 555 -14.79 8.20 -2.60
N ALA A 556 -15.89 8.50 -1.95
CA ALA A 556 -16.57 7.61 -1.00
C ALA A 556 -16.99 6.26 -1.62
N ASP A 557 -17.15 6.21 -2.93
CA ASP A 557 -17.50 5.00 -3.69
C ASP A 557 -16.40 3.93 -3.67
N ALA A 558 -15.19 4.26 -3.21
CA ALA A 558 -14.14 3.29 -2.90
C ALA A 558 -14.64 2.17 -1.98
N ALA A 559 -15.58 2.46 -1.09
CA ALA A 559 -16.21 1.48 -0.19
C ALA A 559 -16.99 0.38 -0.92
N THR A 560 -17.39 0.59 -2.18
CA THR A 560 -18.07 -0.40 -3.01
C THR A 560 -17.21 -0.91 -4.17
N ILE A 561 -16.44 -0.01 -4.79
CA ILE A 561 -15.66 -0.32 -5.99
C ILE A 561 -14.47 -1.22 -5.66
N ILE A 562 -13.69 -0.89 -4.64
CA ILE A 562 -12.48 -1.66 -4.30
C ILE A 562 -12.83 -3.07 -3.80
N PRO A 563 -13.78 -3.29 -2.87
CA PRO A 563 -14.16 -4.65 -2.46
C PRO A 563 -14.67 -5.51 -3.61
N TRP A 564 -15.48 -4.94 -4.50
CA TRP A 564 -15.99 -5.68 -5.65
C TRP A 564 -14.86 -6.03 -6.63
N ASN A 565 -13.99 -5.08 -6.99
CA ASN A 565 -12.87 -5.33 -7.89
C ASN A 565 -11.82 -6.27 -7.28
N SER A 566 -11.59 -6.20 -5.97
CA SER A 566 -10.75 -7.16 -5.24
C SER A 566 -11.31 -8.57 -5.36
N PHE A 567 -12.64 -8.74 -5.22
CA PHE A 567 -13.28 -10.03 -5.45
C PHE A 567 -13.10 -10.52 -6.89
N LEU A 568 -13.21 -9.63 -7.89
CA LEU A 568 -13.02 -10.03 -9.30
C LEU A 568 -11.57 -10.47 -9.59
N ILE A 569 -10.58 -9.81 -9.00
CA ILE A 569 -9.16 -10.14 -9.23
C ILE A 569 -8.74 -11.40 -8.47
N TYR A 570 -9.15 -11.52 -7.20
CA TYR A 570 -8.61 -12.52 -6.28
C TYR A 570 -9.59 -13.67 -5.96
N GLY A 571 -10.88 -13.54 -6.27
CA GLY A 571 -11.90 -14.55 -5.97
C GLY A 571 -12.27 -14.70 -4.49
N ASP A 572 -11.74 -13.84 -3.62
CA ASP A 572 -11.92 -13.93 -2.16
C ASP A 572 -13.27 -13.39 -1.70
N LYS A 573 -14.21 -14.30 -1.43
CA LYS A 573 -15.55 -13.97 -0.93
C LYS A 573 -15.53 -13.38 0.49
N GLU A 574 -14.56 -13.77 1.34
CA GLU A 574 -14.52 -13.30 2.73
C GLU A 574 -14.21 -11.80 2.81
N THR A 575 -13.30 -11.30 1.98
CA THR A 575 -13.07 -9.85 1.89
C THR A 575 -14.35 -9.13 1.46
N LEU A 576 -15.07 -9.67 0.48
CA LEU A 576 -16.33 -9.09 0.04
C LEU A 576 -17.39 -9.12 1.15
N GLU A 577 -17.51 -10.22 1.88
CA GLU A 577 -18.42 -10.40 3.01
C GLU A 577 -18.08 -9.43 4.16
N ARG A 578 -16.79 -9.34 4.53
CA ARG A 578 -16.29 -8.42 5.57
C ARG A 578 -16.62 -6.96 5.24
N GLN A 579 -16.57 -6.58 3.96
CA GLN A 579 -16.84 -5.23 3.49
C GLN A 579 -18.33 -4.96 3.20
N TYR A 580 -19.17 -5.98 3.11
CA TYR A 580 -20.56 -5.87 2.68
C TYR A 580 -21.35 -4.85 3.50
N LEU A 581 -21.22 -4.87 4.83
CA LEU A 581 -21.93 -3.91 5.69
C LEU A 581 -21.46 -2.46 5.44
N SER A 582 -20.19 -2.23 5.16
CA SER A 582 -19.67 -0.92 4.79
C SER A 582 -20.25 -0.46 3.45
N MET A 583 -20.29 -1.34 2.44
CA MET A 583 -20.93 -1.08 1.14
C MET A 583 -22.40 -0.67 1.33
N LYS A 584 -23.15 -1.46 2.09
CA LYS A 584 -24.57 -1.23 2.40
C LYS A 584 -24.80 0.13 3.07
N LYS A 585 -24.04 0.45 4.12
CA LYS A 585 -24.14 1.73 4.83
C LYS A 585 -23.89 2.93 3.90
N TRP A 586 -22.97 2.80 2.95
CA TRP A 586 -22.74 3.86 1.96
C TRP A 586 -23.96 4.08 1.05
N ILE A 587 -24.59 3.02 0.55
CA ILE A 587 -25.81 3.14 -0.26
C ILE A 587 -26.98 3.69 0.56
N ASP A 588 -27.15 3.23 1.79
CA ASP A 588 -28.20 3.71 2.70
C ASP A 588 -28.02 5.20 3.03
N PHE A 589 -26.76 5.65 3.22
CA PHE A 589 -26.45 7.07 3.38
C PHE A 589 -26.84 7.89 2.16
N MET A 590 -26.50 7.45 0.95
CA MET A 590 -26.91 8.16 -0.27
C MET A 590 -28.45 8.17 -0.41
N THR A 591 -29.10 7.06 -0.11
CA THR A 591 -30.58 6.94 -0.18
C THR A 591 -31.25 7.91 0.79
N LYS A 592 -30.80 7.94 2.04
CA LYS A 592 -31.33 8.84 3.09
C LYS A 592 -31.16 10.32 2.74
N ASN A 593 -30.09 10.65 2.04
CA ASN A 593 -29.78 12.04 1.66
C ASN A 593 -30.23 12.39 0.24
N SER A 594 -31.03 11.54 -0.41
CA SER A 594 -31.60 11.79 -1.73
C SER A 594 -32.97 12.45 -1.63
N ILE A 595 -33.32 13.27 -2.62
CA ILE A 595 -34.69 13.81 -2.83
C ILE A 595 -35.19 13.25 -4.14
N ASN A 596 -36.35 12.59 -4.14
CA ASN A 596 -36.94 11.94 -5.33
C ASN A 596 -35.96 10.98 -6.02
N ASN A 597 -35.18 10.23 -5.25
CA ASN A 597 -34.12 9.32 -5.70
C ASN A 597 -32.94 10.01 -6.42
N LEU A 598 -32.79 11.32 -6.28
CA LEU A 598 -31.62 12.09 -6.78
C LEU A 598 -30.72 12.46 -5.61
N PHE A 599 -29.48 12.01 -5.65
CA PHE A 599 -28.44 12.36 -4.68
C PHE A 599 -27.73 13.66 -5.09
N GLN A 600 -28.26 14.79 -4.63
CA GLN A 600 -27.80 16.11 -5.04
C GLN A 600 -27.23 16.97 -3.91
N LYS A 601 -27.31 16.48 -2.70
CA LYS A 601 -27.15 17.29 -1.47
C LYS A 601 -25.72 17.63 -1.11
N ARG A 602 -24.72 17.00 -1.74
CA ARG A 602 -23.31 17.19 -1.37
C ARG A 602 -22.51 17.84 -2.45
N ASP A 603 -21.71 18.80 -2.04
CA ASP A 603 -20.58 19.23 -2.85
C ASP A 603 -19.51 18.14 -2.83
N HIS A 604 -18.90 17.87 -3.98
CA HIS A 604 -17.77 16.98 -4.17
C HIS A 604 -16.82 17.57 -5.21
N TRP A 605 -15.65 16.94 -5.40
CA TRP A 605 -14.62 17.52 -6.24
C TRP A 605 -14.89 17.42 -7.73
N GLY A 606 -15.87 16.64 -8.16
CA GLY A 606 -16.20 16.43 -9.56
C GLY A 606 -15.17 15.55 -10.27
N ASP A 607 -15.02 15.71 -11.57
CA ASP A 607 -13.95 15.07 -12.35
C ASP A 607 -12.66 15.85 -12.16
N TRP A 608 -11.93 15.54 -11.07
CA TRP A 608 -10.80 16.30 -10.57
C TRP A 608 -9.68 16.39 -11.59
N LEU A 609 -9.08 17.58 -11.74
CA LEU A 609 -7.95 17.87 -12.64
C LEU A 609 -8.21 17.56 -14.13
N PHE A 610 -9.47 17.64 -14.57
CA PHE A 610 -9.85 17.56 -15.97
C PHE A 610 -9.18 18.67 -16.81
N PHE A 611 -9.17 18.50 -18.15
CA PHE A 611 -8.73 19.55 -19.07
C PHE A 611 -9.89 20.48 -19.45
N SER A 612 -9.66 21.79 -19.46
CA SER A 612 -10.56 22.81 -19.97
C SER A 612 -9.85 23.79 -20.89
N ARG A 613 -10.49 24.20 -21.97
CA ARG A 613 -9.93 25.19 -22.91
C ARG A 613 -9.80 26.60 -22.28
N ASP A 614 -10.79 26.97 -21.46
CA ASP A 614 -10.90 28.30 -20.89
C ASP A 614 -10.17 28.44 -19.55
N ASP A 615 -10.06 27.36 -18.82
CA ASP A 615 -9.42 27.31 -17.51
C ASP A 615 -8.73 25.96 -17.32
N ASP A 616 -7.47 25.93 -17.61
CA ASP A 616 -6.63 24.74 -17.50
C ASP A 616 -6.01 24.58 -16.10
N ASN A 617 -6.40 25.42 -15.15
CA ASN A 617 -5.66 25.51 -13.90
C ASN A 617 -6.44 25.15 -12.63
N SER A 618 -7.76 25.36 -12.61
CA SER A 618 -8.45 25.42 -11.32
C SER A 618 -8.47 24.08 -10.61
N GLY A 619 -8.54 22.98 -11.36
CA GLY A 619 -8.73 21.64 -10.77
C GLY A 619 -10.00 21.53 -9.91
N VAL A 620 -10.76 22.62 -9.78
CA VAL A 620 -11.81 22.78 -8.78
C VAL A 620 -13.17 22.34 -9.28
N SER A 621 -13.43 22.44 -10.60
CA SER A 621 -14.74 22.09 -11.16
C SER A 621 -14.60 21.47 -12.52
N ALA A 622 -15.39 20.45 -12.76
CA ALA A 622 -15.47 19.81 -14.05
C ALA A 622 -16.46 20.56 -14.94
N ILE A 623 -16.25 20.52 -16.25
CA ILE A 623 -17.28 20.81 -17.25
C ILE A 623 -18.47 19.89 -17.04
N THR A 624 -18.22 18.65 -16.61
CA THR A 624 -19.26 17.69 -16.27
C THR A 624 -19.96 18.09 -14.97
N SER A 625 -21.31 18.12 -15.01
CA SER A 625 -22.13 18.43 -13.84
C SER A 625 -21.80 17.51 -12.67
N LYS A 626 -21.44 18.10 -11.51
CA LYS A 626 -21.22 17.36 -10.27
C LYS A 626 -22.46 16.52 -9.87
N LYS A 627 -23.67 17.02 -10.11
CA LYS A 627 -24.92 16.30 -9.84
C LYS A 627 -25.06 15.05 -10.71
N LEU A 628 -24.69 15.15 -12.00
CA LEU A 628 -24.66 14.00 -12.90
C LEU A 628 -23.66 12.95 -12.42
N ILE A 629 -22.43 13.37 -12.08
CA ILE A 629 -21.40 12.46 -11.54
C ILE A 629 -21.91 11.77 -10.27
N ALA A 630 -22.46 12.53 -9.32
CA ALA A 630 -22.99 11.98 -8.08
C ALA A 630 -24.06 10.92 -8.32
N GLN A 631 -25.02 11.18 -9.19
CA GLN A 631 -26.07 10.23 -9.52
C GLN A 631 -25.55 9.02 -10.30
N ALA A 632 -24.58 9.21 -11.19
CA ALA A 632 -23.95 8.09 -11.92
C ALA A 632 -23.25 7.12 -10.95
N PHE A 633 -22.48 7.65 -10.00
CA PHE A 633 -21.81 6.84 -8.98
C PHE A 633 -22.82 6.20 -8.00
N TYR A 634 -23.92 6.88 -7.67
CA TYR A 634 -24.98 6.28 -6.86
C TYR A 634 -25.61 5.06 -7.56
N CYS A 635 -25.89 5.15 -8.86
CA CYS A 635 -26.35 4.00 -9.65
C CYS A 635 -25.28 2.89 -9.66
N TYR A 636 -24.01 3.24 -9.92
CA TYR A 636 -22.94 2.25 -10.05
C TYR A 636 -22.68 1.52 -8.73
N SER A 637 -22.50 2.25 -7.63
CA SER A 637 -22.27 1.67 -6.30
C SER A 637 -23.44 0.78 -5.86
N THR A 638 -24.71 1.18 -6.14
CA THR A 638 -25.87 0.33 -5.87
C THR A 638 -25.83 -0.95 -6.71
N LYS A 639 -25.46 -0.87 -7.99
CA LYS A 639 -25.28 -2.04 -8.88
C LYS A 639 -24.20 -2.99 -8.35
N LEU A 640 -23.10 -2.46 -7.79
CA LEU A 640 -22.04 -3.27 -7.18
C LEU A 640 -22.51 -3.96 -5.89
N LEU A 641 -23.28 -3.27 -5.04
CA LEU A 641 -23.89 -3.88 -3.86
C LEU A 641 -24.83 -5.03 -4.22
N ILE A 642 -25.66 -4.87 -5.28
CA ILE A 642 -26.53 -5.93 -5.80
C ILE A 642 -25.71 -7.15 -6.23
N LYS A 643 -24.61 -6.92 -6.96
CA LYS A 643 -23.71 -8.00 -7.38
C LYS A 643 -23.08 -8.71 -6.19
N ALA A 644 -22.64 -7.96 -5.17
CA ALA A 644 -22.11 -8.51 -3.93
C ALA A 644 -23.17 -9.33 -3.17
N ALA A 645 -24.38 -8.80 -3.02
CA ALA A 645 -25.50 -9.52 -2.40
C ALA A 645 -25.81 -10.85 -3.09
N LYS A 646 -25.75 -10.86 -4.44
CA LYS A 646 -25.93 -12.09 -5.22
C LYS A 646 -24.82 -13.13 -4.98
N VAL A 647 -23.55 -12.70 -4.92
CA VAL A 647 -22.41 -13.60 -4.66
C VAL A 647 -22.45 -14.18 -3.26
N LEU A 648 -22.92 -13.38 -2.29
CA LEU A 648 -23.00 -13.73 -0.87
C LEU A 648 -24.34 -14.36 -0.47
N ASP A 649 -25.26 -14.52 -1.43
CA ASP A 649 -26.59 -15.11 -1.24
C ASP A 649 -27.51 -14.34 -0.25
N TYR A 650 -27.40 -13.01 -0.20
CA TYR A 650 -28.24 -12.13 0.63
C TYR A 650 -29.53 -11.76 -0.14
N GLN A 651 -30.52 -12.66 -0.17
CA GLN A 651 -31.71 -12.59 -1.02
C GLN A 651 -32.61 -11.38 -0.70
N ASP A 652 -32.79 -11.02 0.57
CA ASP A 652 -33.60 -9.86 0.97
C ASP A 652 -32.97 -8.55 0.48
N ASP A 653 -31.68 -8.38 0.67
CA ASP A 653 -30.93 -7.21 0.19
C ASP A 653 -30.91 -7.16 -1.34
N LEU A 654 -30.74 -8.31 -2.00
CA LEU A 654 -30.81 -8.41 -3.47
C LEU A 654 -32.12 -7.83 -4.00
N LYS A 655 -33.25 -8.15 -3.37
CA LYS A 655 -34.57 -7.62 -3.76
C LYS A 655 -34.67 -6.12 -3.50
N VAL A 656 -34.35 -5.67 -2.27
CA VAL A 656 -34.47 -4.27 -1.85
C VAL A 656 -33.66 -3.35 -2.73
N TYR A 657 -32.36 -3.68 -2.94
CA TYR A 657 -31.47 -2.82 -3.71
C TYR A 657 -31.69 -2.91 -5.22
N SER A 658 -32.23 -4.03 -5.74
CA SER A 658 -32.67 -4.10 -7.14
C SER A 658 -33.84 -3.16 -7.40
N GLU A 659 -34.82 -3.09 -6.51
CA GLU A 659 -35.93 -2.15 -6.61
C GLU A 659 -35.46 -0.68 -6.49
N LEU A 660 -34.53 -0.42 -5.57
CA LEU A 660 -33.91 0.89 -5.42
C LEU A 660 -33.18 1.29 -6.71
N TYR A 661 -32.38 0.37 -7.27
CA TYR A 661 -31.60 0.63 -8.49
C TYR A 661 -32.52 1.08 -9.65
N GLN A 662 -33.68 0.44 -9.84
CA GLN A 662 -34.61 0.86 -10.89
C GLN A 662 -35.15 2.29 -10.66
N LYS A 663 -35.38 2.68 -9.41
CA LYS A 663 -35.85 4.04 -9.08
C LYS A 663 -34.77 5.09 -9.34
N ILE A 664 -33.53 4.84 -8.90
CA ILE A 664 -32.42 5.78 -9.08
C ILE A 664 -31.96 5.86 -10.55
N LEU A 665 -32.00 4.74 -11.29
CA LEU A 665 -31.70 4.72 -12.73
C LEU A 665 -32.77 5.52 -13.53
N LYS A 666 -34.07 5.36 -13.19
CA LYS A 666 -35.12 6.16 -13.77
C LYS A 666 -34.92 7.64 -13.47
N ALA A 667 -34.55 7.99 -12.24
CA ALA A 667 -34.30 9.37 -11.85
C ALA A 667 -33.08 9.95 -12.63
N PHE A 668 -31.99 9.17 -12.83
CA PHE A 668 -30.87 9.55 -13.68
C PHE A 668 -31.33 9.89 -15.11
N ASN A 669 -32.11 9.00 -15.74
CA ASN A 669 -32.55 9.20 -17.11
C ASN A 669 -33.51 10.40 -17.24
N ASN A 670 -34.40 10.62 -16.27
CA ASN A 670 -35.35 11.75 -16.30
C ASN A 670 -34.63 13.11 -16.11
N GLU A 671 -33.58 13.17 -15.26
CA GLU A 671 -32.91 14.41 -14.91
C GLU A 671 -31.77 14.76 -15.87
N PHE A 672 -31.03 13.77 -16.35
CA PHE A 672 -29.75 14.01 -17.03
C PHE A 672 -29.73 13.61 -18.51
N VAL A 673 -30.78 12.95 -19.01
CA VAL A 673 -30.90 12.54 -20.43
C VAL A 673 -31.99 13.35 -21.11
N THR A 674 -31.65 14.05 -22.16
CA THR A 674 -32.58 14.83 -22.95
C THR A 674 -33.48 13.90 -23.80
N LYS A 675 -34.62 14.45 -24.32
CA LYS A 675 -35.50 13.70 -25.23
C LYS A 675 -34.80 13.15 -26.47
N ASN A 676 -33.72 13.80 -26.89
CA ASN A 676 -32.90 13.39 -28.05
C ASN A 676 -31.76 12.43 -27.66
N GLY A 677 -31.69 11.95 -26.42
CA GLY A 677 -30.69 11.00 -25.95
C GLY A 677 -29.33 11.60 -25.58
N MET A 678 -29.21 12.92 -25.65
CA MET A 678 -27.98 13.61 -25.20
C MET A 678 -27.96 13.74 -23.68
N LEU A 679 -26.77 13.79 -23.09
CA LEU A 679 -26.58 14.16 -21.68
C LEU A 679 -26.55 15.67 -21.49
N ILE A 680 -27.07 16.18 -20.35
CA ILE A 680 -27.12 17.63 -20.06
C ILE A 680 -25.72 18.26 -19.93
N SER A 681 -24.70 17.48 -19.60
CA SER A 681 -23.29 17.87 -19.70
C SER A 681 -22.71 17.17 -20.93
N ASP A 682 -22.61 17.88 -22.03
CA ASP A 682 -22.05 17.36 -23.29
C ASP A 682 -20.53 17.28 -23.20
N SER A 683 -20.00 16.41 -22.36
CA SER A 683 -18.58 16.27 -22.00
C SER A 683 -18.13 14.82 -22.09
N GLN A 684 -16.85 14.58 -22.32
CA GLN A 684 -16.29 13.22 -22.39
C GLN A 684 -16.63 12.42 -21.13
N THR A 685 -16.37 12.97 -19.95
CA THR A 685 -16.62 12.27 -18.67
C THR A 685 -18.10 11.91 -18.48
N SER A 686 -19.03 12.77 -18.87
CA SER A 686 -20.47 12.45 -18.75
C SER A 686 -20.84 11.21 -19.56
N TYR A 687 -20.41 11.15 -20.82
CA TYR A 687 -20.65 10.00 -21.69
C TYR A 687 -19.89 8.76 -21.22
N VAL A 688 -18.65 8.91 -20.82
CA VAL A 688 -17.83 7.80 -20.30
C VAL A 688 -18.50 7.15 -19.09
N LEU A 689 -18.93 7.93 -18.09
CA LEU A 689 -19.58 7.38 -16.90
C LEU A 689 -20.95 6.73 -17.24
N ALA A 690 -21.75 7.37 -18.09
CA ALA A 690 -23.05 6.83 -18.48
C ALA A 690 -22.94 5.51 -19.26
N LEU A 691 -21.92 5.39 -20.12
CA LEU A 691 -21.63 4.18 -20.90
C LEU A 691 -21.02 3.07 -20.04
N GLN A 692 -20.02 3.39 -19.23
CA GLN A 692 -19.33 2.41 -18.36
C GLN A 692 -20.25 1.81 -17.32
N PHE A 693 -21.10 2.63 -16.69
CA PHE A 693 -22.00 2.19 -15.63
C PHE A 693 -23.31 1.59 -16.17
N ASP A 694 -23.49 1.63 -17.50
CA ASP A 694 -24.66 1.07 -18.18
C ASP A 694 -25.97 1.77 -17.74
N LEU A 695 -25.98 3.10 -17.83
CA LEU A 695 -27.08 3.93 -17.34
C LEU A 695 -28.10 4.29 -18.44
N LEU A 696 -27.83 3.97 -19.70
CA LEU A 696 -28.60 4.41 -20.87
C LEU A 696 -29.39 3.25 -21.50
N SER A 697 -30.53 3.59 -22.09
CA SER A 697 -31.20 2.66 -23.00
C SER A 697 -30.32 2.33 -24.21
N LYS A 698 -30.58 1.20 -24.87
CA LYS A 698 -29.82 0.79 -26.07
C LYS A 698 -29.69 1.93 -27.10
N LYS A 699 -30.84 2.59 -27.42
CA LYS A 699 -30.86 3.72 -28.36
C LYS A 699 -30.00 4.90 -27.88
N ASN A 700 -30.10 5.27 -26.61
CA ASN A 700 -29.35 6.41 -26.06
C ASN A 700 -27.87 6.07 -25.92
N ARG A 701 -27.50 4.79 -25.73
CA ARG A 701 -26.11 4.32 -25.71
C ARG A 701 -25.42 4.56 -27.06
N GLU A 702 -26.07 4.24 -28.17
CA GLU A 702 -25.56 4.50 -29.52
C GLU A 702 -25.32 6.01 -29.73
N ILE A 703 -26.26 6.85 -29.33
CA ILE A 703 -26.11 8.31 -29.40
C ILE A 703 -24.93 8.79 -28.52
N ALA A 704 -24.83 8.28 -27.31
CA ALA A 704 -23.76 8.65 -26.37
C ALA A 704 -22.36 8.28 -26.90
N VAL A 705 -22.22 7.15 -27.57
CA VAL A 705 -20.95 6.74 -28.21
C VAL A 705 -20.56 7.72 -29.32
N GLU A 706 -21.47 8.07 -30.23
CA GLU A 706 -21.17 9.03 -31.29
C GLU A 706 -20.85 10.42 -30.72
N ARG A 707 -21.62 10.89 -29.73
CA ARG A 707 -21.32 12.17 -29.06
C ARG A 707 -19.97 12.19 -28.37
N LEU A 708 -19.55 11.07 -27.74
CA LEU A 708 -18.21 10.95 -27.17
C LEU A 708 -17.14 11.08 -28.25
N ILE A 709 -17.33 10.41 -29.38
CA ILE A 709 -16.38 10.51 -30.52
C ILE A 709 -16.34 11.93 -31.09
N ASP A 710 -17.49 12.56 -31.29
CA ASP A 710 -17.56 13.95 -31.77
C ASP A 710 -16.81 14.88 -30.83
N ASN A 711 -17.06 14.76 -29.51
CA ASN A 711 -16.38 15.56 -28.50
C ASN A 711 -14.85 15.33 -28.49
N ILE A 712 -14.39 14.10 -28.60
CA ILE A 712 -12.96 13.81 -28.72
C ILE A 712 -12.36 14.42 -29.98
N ASN A 713 -13.07 14.35 -31.12
CA ASN A 713 -12.62 14.93 -32.39
C ASN A 713 -12.58 16.46 -32.34
N ASP A 714 -13.58 17.09 -31.73
CA ASP A 714 -13.66 18.56 -31.59
C ASP A 714 -12.52 19.14 -30.74
N TYR A 715 -12.15 18.42 -29.67
CA TYR A 715 -10.99 18.77 -28.85
C TYR A 715 -9.66 18.31 -29.48
N GLY A 716 -9.68 17.22 -30.26
CA GLY A 716 -8.51 16.55 -30.78
C GLY A 716 -7.72 15.75 -29.71
N HIS A 717 -8.27 15.61 -28.48
CA HIS A 717 -7.61 14.94 -27.36
C HIS A 717 -8.61 14.61 -26.26
N LEU A 718 -8.14 13.88 -25.22
CA LEU A 718 -8.90 13.65 -24.02
C LEU A 718 -9.09 14.94 -23.18
N THR A 719 -10.20 15.02 -22.46
CA THR A 719 -10.48 16.12 -21.52
C THR A 719 -10.79 15.62 -20.11
N THR A 720 -10.77 14.31 -19.89
CA THR A 720 -11.16 13.67 -18.63
C THR A 720 -10.18 13.95 -17.50
N GLY A 721 -10.71 14.00 -16.27
CA GLY A 721 -9.96 14.01 -15.02
C GLY A 721 -9.91 12.63 -14.36
N PHE A 722 -9.79 12.61 -13.03
CA PHE A 722 -9.59 11.37 -12.26
C PHE A 722 -10.75 10.38 -12.34
N LEU A 723 -11.98 10.84 -12.55
CA LEU A 723 -13.16 9.97 -12.60
C LEU A 723 -13.49 9.46 -14.00
N GLY A 724 -13.15 10.22 -15.04
CA GLY A 724 -13.40 9.80 -16.43
C GLY A 724 -12.26 9.00 -17.05
N THR A 725 -11.00 9.35 -16.73
CA THR A 725 -9.80 8.76 -17.34
C THR A 725 -9.68 7.24 -17.15
N PRO A 726 -9.98 6.64 -15.99
CA PRO A 726 -9.89 5.19 -15.81
C PRO A 726 -10.75 4.39 -16.79
N PHE A 727 -11.86 4.95 -17.23
CA PHE A 727 -12.86 4.26 -18.05
C PHE A 727 -12.84 4.64 -19.54
N LEU A 728 -12.21 5.76 -19.91
CA LEU A 728 -12.28 6.31 -21.27
C LEU A 728 -11.90 5.31 -22.35
N CYS A 729 -10.72 4.71 -22.27
CA CYS A 729 -10.23 3.77 -23.29
C CYS A 729 -11.01 2.44 -23.26
N HIS A 730 -11.48 1.97 -22.11
CA HIS A 730 -12.37 0.81 -22.00
C HIS A 730 -13.68 1.08 -22.74
N VAL A 731 -14.35 2.20 -22.44
CA VAL A 731 -15.61 2.58 -23.11
C VAL A 731 -15.46 2.66 -24.63
N LEU A 732 -14.38 3.23 -25.11
CA LEU A 732 -14.10 3.29 -26.55
C LEU A 732 -13.93 1.88 -27.14
N SER A 733 -13.14 1.02 -26.53
CA SER A 733 -12.89 -0.34 -27.01
C SER A 733 -14.15 -1.20 -26.99
N ASP A 734 -14.90 -1.18 -25.89
CA ASP A 734 -16.11 -1.99 -25.68
C ASP A 734 -17.27 -1.59 -26.61
N ASN A 735 -17.23 -0.35 -27.15
CA ASN A 735 -18.22 0.13 -28.12
C ASN A 735 -17.70 0.19 -29.56
N GLY A 736 -16.65 -0.61 -29.90
CA GLY A 736 -16.13 -0.77 -31.25
C GLY A 736 -15.31 0.42 -31.77
N LYS A 737 -14.86 1.31 -30.89
CA LYS A 737 -14.02 2.47 -31.22
C LYS A 737 -12.57 2.28 -30.73
N HIS A 738 -12.06 1.05 -30.76
CA HIS A 738 -10.73 0.68 -30.28
C HIS A 738 -9.60 1.49 -30.93
N ALA A 739 -9.68 1.74 -32.24
CA ALA A 739 -8.71 2.58 -32.95
C ALA A 739 -8.58 3.99 -32.34
N LYS A 740 -9.69 4.58 -31.85
CA LYS A 740 -9.67 5.88 -31.18
C LYS A 740 -8.99 5.81 -29.80
N ALA A 741 -9.15 4.72 -29.06
CA ALA A 741 -8.42 4.51 -27.79
C ALA A 741 -6.91 4.41 -28.05
N ILE A 742 -6.47 3.67 -29.07
CA ILE A 742 -5.06 3.59 -29.50
C ILE A 742 -4.52 4.97 -29.92
N GLU A 743 -5.31 5.73 -30.70
CA GLU A 743 -4.93 7.10 -31.10
C GLU A 743 -4.66 8.00 -29.90
N LEU A 744 -5.55 7.99 -28.90
CA LEU A 744 -5.38 8.75 -27.66
C LEU A 744 -4.15 8.31 -26.87
N LEU A 745 -3.92 7.01 -26.75
CA LEU A 745 -2.74 6.47 -26.05
C LEU A 745 -1.42 6.88 -26.72
N LEU A 746 -1.37 6.85 -28.08
CA LEU A 746 -0.16 7.14 -28.83
C LEU A 746 0.11 8.64 -29.02
N ARG A 747 -0.82 9.49 -28.62
CA ARG A 747 -0.68 10.96 -28.72
C ARG A 747 0.49 11.44 -27.83
N LYS A 748 1.33 12.32 -28.40
CA LYS A 748 2.52 12.89 -27.73
C LYS A 748 2.33 14.36 -27.32
N GLU A 749 1.40 15.04 -27.97
CA GLU A 749 1.08 16.42 -27.68
C GLU A 749 0.21 16.52 -26.43
N TYR A 750 0.33 17.65 -25.75
CA TYR A 750 -0.48 18.01 -24.59
C TYR A 750 -1.98 18.21 -24.96
N PRO A 751 -2.92 17.72 -24.16
CA PRO A 751 -2.77 16.79 -23.03
C PRO A 751 -2.77 15.30 -23.52
N SER A 752 -1.91 14.50 -22.97
CA SER A 752 -1.86 13.04 -23.23
C SER A 752 -0.99 12.33 -22.21
N TRP A 753 -1.06 10.99 -22.14
CA TRP A 753 -0.18 10.18 -21.29
C TRP A 753 1.29 10.22 -21.71
N LEU A 754 1.56 10.35 -23.02
CA LEU A 754 2.94 10.38 -23.51
C LEU A 754 3.59 11.76 -23.45
N TYR A 755 2.81 12.84 -23.30
CA TYR A 755 3.37 14.18 -23.16
C TYR A 755 4.35 14.28 -21.98
N PRO A 756 4.02 13.86 -20.74
CA PRO A 756 4.99 13.84 -19.64
C PRO A 756 6.22 12.98 -19.94
N VAL A 757 6.06 11.84 -20.62
CA VAL A 757 7.18 10.98 -21.04
C VAL A 757 8.13 11.74 -21.97
N THR A 758 7.59 12.51 -22.93
CA THR A 758 8.43 13.32 -23.84
C THR A 758 9.16 14.46 -23.13
N LYS A 759 8.69 14.85 -21.92
CA LYS A 759 9.33 15.85 -21.05
C LYS A 759 10.29 15.23 -20.03
N GLY A 760 10.58 13.92 -20.14
CA GLY A 760 11.53 13.21 -19.28
C GLY A 760 10.94 12.76 -17.93
N ALA A 761 9.63 12.67 -17.83
CA ALA A 761 8.96 12.09 -16.65
C ALA A 761 9.37 10.63 -16.43
N THR A 762 9.63 10.28 -15.18
CA THR A 762 9.95 8.93 -14.73
C THR A 762 8.92 8.36 -13.74
N THR A 763 7.87 9.13 -13.48
CA THR A 763 6.68 8.80 -12.70
C THR A 763 5.46 9.45 -13.37
N ILE A 764 4.24 9.06 -12.97
CA ILE A 764 3.00 9.72 -13.42
C ILE A 764 2.86 11.05 -12.71
N TRP A 765 2.46 12.09 -13.44
CA TRP A 765 2.19 13.41 -12.90
C TRP A 765 0.74 13.56 -12.43
N GLU A 766 0.53 14.44 -11.43
CA GLU A 766 -0.80 14.78 -10.90
C GLU A 766 -1.68 15.46 -11.95
N ARG A 767 -1.07 16.30 -12.83
CA ARG A 767 -1.75 17.10 -13.82
C ARG A 767 -1.28 16.79 -15.23
N TRP A 768 -2.18 16.86 -16.20
CA TRP A 768 -1.83 16.73 -17.61
C TRP A 768 -0.77 17.76 -18.04
N ASN A 769 -0.82 18.97 -17.45
CA ASN A 769 0.03 20.12 -17.73
C ASN A 769 1.00 20.45 -16.57
N GLY A 770 1.43 19.47 -15.80
CA GLY A 770 2.37 19.67 -14.69
C GLY A 770 3.57 20.53 -15.09
N ILE A 771 4.17 20.25 -16.27
CA ILE A 771 5.07 21.16 -16.97
C ILE A 771 4.37 21.55 -18.28
N LYS A 772 4.13 22.85 -18.49
CA LYS A 772 3.52 23.37 -19.71
C LYS A 772 4.48 23.28 -20.90
N PRO A 773 4.00 23.45 -22.15
CA PRO A 773 4.87 23.45 -23.33
C PRO A 773 6.02 24.44 -23.27
N ASP A 774 5.83 25.62 -22.64
CA ASP A 774 6.87 26.64 -22.43
C ASP A 774 7.85 26.34 -21.29
N GLY A 775 7.72 25.18 -20.63
CA GLY A 775 8.54 24.75 -19.51
C GLY A 775 8.14 25.32 -18.14
N SER A 776 7.12 26.19 -18.06
CA SER A 776 6.59 26.67 -16.79
C SER A 776 5.70 25.63 -16.11
N PHE A 777 5.52 25.78 -14.80
CA PHE A 777 4.62 24.90 -14.04
C PHE A 777 3.20 25.46 -14.03
N GLN A 778 2.20 24.56 -14.09
CA GLN A 778 0.79 24.93 -14.12
C GLN A 778 0.33 25.58 -12.81
N TYR A 779 0.44 24.93 -11.72
CA TYR A 779 0.07 25.46 -10.41
C TYR A 779 1.23 25.22 -9.44
N PRO A 780 2.09 26.22 -9.24
CA PRO A 780 3.38 26.03 -8.58
C PRO A 780 3.32 25.32 -7.22
N SER A 781 2.32 25.60 -6.39
CA SER A 781 2.20 25.05 -5.05
C SER A 781 1.33 23.76 -4.96
N MET A 782 0.63 23.40 -6.05
CA MET A 782 -0.22 22.20 -6.11
C MET A 782 0.07 21.41 -7.38
N ASN A 783 1.21 20.75 -7.39
CA ASN A 783 1.69 19.97 -8.52
C ASN A 783 2.67 18.91 -8.03
N SER A 784 2.23 17.66 -8.03
CA SER A 784 3.09 16.53 -7.76
C SER A 784 3.54 15.88 -9.07
N PHE A 785 4.83 15.56 -9.15
CA PHE A 785 5.38 14.83 -10.28
C PHE A 785 5.44 13.32 -10.02
N ASN A 786 4.88 12.88 -8.88
CA ASN A 786 4.71 11.48 -8.54
C ASN A 786 3.31 11.24 -7.94
N HIS A 787 2.31 11.01 -8.82
CA HIS A 787 0.91 10.86 -8.46
C HIS A 787 0.25 9.82 -9.37
N TYR A 788 -0.22 8.72 -8.85
CA TYR A 788 -0.55 7.54 -9.65
C TYR A 788 -1.91 7.56 -10.37
N ALA A 789 -2.85 8.49 -10.06
CA ALA A 789 -4.24 8.39 -10.54
C ALA A 789 -4.38 8.26 -12.06
N TYR A 790 -3.67 9.07 -12.86
CA TYR A 790 -3.70 8.95 -14.32
C TYR A 790 -3.00 7.71 -14.87
N GLY A 791 -2.24 7.00 -14.02
CA GLY A 791 -1.69 5.69 -14.34
C GLY A 791 -2.76 4.59 -14.46
N ALA A 792 -4.02 4.89 -14.17
CA ALA A 792 -5.17 3.99 -14.35
C ALA A 792 -5.29 3.41 -15.77
N ILE A 793 -4.73 4.09 -16.79
CA ILE A 793 -4.63 3.56 -18.16
C ILE A 793 -3.91 2.20 -18.24
N GLY A 794 -3.11 1.86 -17.24
CA GLY A 794 -2.38 0.58 -17.17
C GLY A 794 -3.30 -0.62 -17.24
N GLU A 795 -4.46 -0.61 -16.59
CA GLU A 795 -5.48 -1.67 -16.70
C GLU A 795 -5.86 -1.93 -18.16
N TRP A 796 -6.21 -0.86 -18.87
CA TRP A 796 -6.57 -0.99 -20.30
C TRP A 796 -5.40 -1.48 -21.16
N MET A 797 -4.16 -1.02 -20.86
CA MET A 797 -2.96 -1.48 -21.56
C MET A 797 -2.75 -2.98 -21.39
N TYR A 798 -2.86 -3.52 -20.16
CA TYR A 798 -2.75 -4.95 -19.91
C TYR A 798 -3.86 -5.77 -20.59
N ALA A 799 -5.06 -5.23 -20.68
CA ALA A 799 -6.21 -5.92 -21.27
C ALA A 799 -6.23 -5.90 -22.80
N ASN A 800 -5.52 -4.97 -23.46
CA ASN A 800 -5.72 -4.68 -24.88
C ASN A 800 -4.43 -4.64 -25.73
N LEU A 801 -3.24 -4.58 -25.11
CA LEU A 801 -1.95 -4.61 -25.78
C LEU A 801 -1.22 -5.93 -25.54
#